data_a046d3c7b50aa0934ebb480fb83c67f5
#
_entry.id   a046d3c7b50aa0934ebb480fb83c67f5
#
_cell.length_a   1.000
_cell.length_b   1.000
_cell.length_c   1.000
_cell.angle_alpha   90.00
_cell.angle_beta   90.00
_cell.angle_gamma   90.00
#
_symmetry.space_group_name_H-M   'P 1'
#
loop_
_entity.id
_entity.type
_entity.pdbx_description
1 polymer ?
#
loop_
_entity_poly.entity_id
_entity_poly.type
_entity_poly.pdbx_seq_one_letter_code
_entity_poly.pdbx_strand_id
1 'polypeptide(L)'
;MSTTSPQSPGFRVVARPKPAEYVPAIRPWLRPLLWGTFAGFALLGATGAYLAGVSLLNWLRPETLYTTPFTFWMFLAHGAIGLAGTLPFLLFGAAHWMTARRRPNRAAIRLGLLVFAAGVLVALTGIALFQFEGLPQLPSGTITRSVIYWAHVVLPVGAVALYVGHRRAGPRIKWGYGKAWGGVVGVTLVGMGALHGYDPRAAARKGSVEGEKYFHPSEARTADGKFIPAEALMHDEYCMKCHADIYRDHLHSAHKFSSFNNPAYTFSVNETREFGKKRDGDVRASRWCAGCHDPVVLFSGQFDNAETKFEDHPTGHAGITCVVCHSITNVHGPVGNAAYTIEEPQHYPFAYTTDAFLMWVNNQMVKAKPEFHKKTFLKPLHKSAEFCSTCHKVSLPVELNHYKDFLRGQNHYDSFILSGMGHGSRSFYFPERQKDNCASCHMPLKASGDFGAKDFDGSGRRTVHDHLFPAANTGLPALLKLDPRYSHMSDGWDRAIATHAEYLKDKKLRIDLFGVKGMRPDGSIDDSSLAVLRPDLPPLQPGSTYILETVIRTLNIGHHFSQGTVDSNEIWVEFTATDSDGRVIGRNGTTRDPDDAGPVDEWSHFVNVHMLDREGRRIDRRNPQDIFTPLYDKQIPPGAASVVHYKLAVPTDVKGPITLSVRLRYRKFDHLYMEYVHRGTGRPVPKLPVVDICADKVTLPVAGRSNRVEPQTSPIQPAWQRWNDYGIGCLLEGGVGAKRGNLRQAEVAFDKLLSLGANDAVWHGHANRARVLFELGRLGEAAAAVTASGTCDPPAPWWLRAWLSGLISAENATTAADLDAAAEQFARILDPANRPRDAAGVVTHDFGRDYVVLGRLGLTLFKRSLLEADGSPRQRAVLAGAVEAYQKALAVDPEDLPSHYGLSQCFAKLGGDATDEGPVGPATADAVRELVKALGAPGGRAATANQLAAAVTDLG
;
A
#
# COMPACT_ATOMS: atom_id res chain seq x y z
N MET A 1 34.12 -52.49 122.72
CA MET A 1 34.20 -53.38 121.59
C MET A 1 33.74 -52.56 120.16
N SER A 2 34.74 -52.30 119.47
CA SER A 2 34.68 -51.47 118.23
C SER A 2 34.34 -52.31 117.07
N THR A 3 33.48 -51.90 116.24
CA THR A 3 33.34 -52.41 114.90
C THR A 3 33.45 -51.28 113.89
N THR A 4 34.47 -51.33 113.12
CA THR A 4 34.81 -50.48 112.05
C THR A 4 34.03 -50.91 110.82
N SER A 5 33.26 -49.99 110.15
CA SER A 5 32.67 -50.17 108.87
C SER A 5 33.57 -49.61 107.74
N PRO A 6 33.69 -50.25 106.58
CA PRO A 6 34.57 -49.82 105.50
C PRO A 6 33.95 -48.70 104.71
N GLN A 7 34.76 -47.72 104.35
CA GLN A 7 34.40 -46.60 103.43
C GLN A 7 34.26 -47.08 101.98
N SER A 8 33.11 -46.69 101.28
CA SER A 8 32.86 -46.84 99.86
C SER A 8 33.57 -45.78 99.01
N PRO A 9 34.10 -46.11 97.84
CA PRO A 9 34.83 -45.13 96.97
C PRO A 9 33.85 -44.07 96.37
N GLY A 10 34.23 -42.80 96.57
CA GLY A 10 33.42 -41.68 96.03
C GLY A 10 33.31 -41.62 94.49
N PHE A 11 32.14 -41.70 94.02
CA PHE A 11 31.80 -41.35 92.60
C PHE A 11 32.02 -39.85 92.36
N ARG A 12 33.01 -39.51 91.48
CA ARG A 12 33.14 -38.14 90.91
C ARG A 12 31.96 -37.92 90.04
N VAL A 13 31.04 -37.02 90.39
CA VAL A 13 29.98 -36.44 89.51
C VAL A 13 30.69 -35.58 88.48
N VAL A 14 30.78 -36.12 87.23
CA VAL A 14 31.18 -35.34 86.07
C VAL A 14 30.05 -34.37 85.83
N ALA A 15 30.26 -33.06 86.00
CA ALA A 15 29.32 -31.99 85.66
C ALA A 15 28.90 -32.13 84.22
N ARG A 16 27.60 -32.35 83.94
CA ARG A 16 27.03 -32.28 82.58
C ARG A 16 27.42 -30.96 82.00
N PRO A 17 27.99 -30.93 80.76
CA PRO A 17 28.28 -29.70 80.11
C PRO A 17 26.94 -28.92 79.94
N LYS A 18 26.96 -27.63 80.28
CA LYS A 18 25.81 -26.71 80.10
C LYS A 18 25.32 -26.85 78.60
N PRO A 19 24.00 -26.99 78.41
CA PRO A 19 23.46 -27.02 76.95
C PRO A 19 24.01 -25.82 76.24
N ALA A 20 24.70 -26.07 75.11
CA ALA A 20 25.19 -24.99 74.25
C ALA A 20 24.04 -24.04 74.00
N GLU A 21 24.25 -22.77 74.31
CA GLU A 21 23.26 -21.71 74.17
C GLU A 21 22.69 -21.72 72.66
N TYR A 22 21.41 -21.97 72.51
CA TYR A 22 20.79 -22.07 71.25
C TYR A 22 20.83 -20.69 70.56
N VAL A 23 21.77 -20.47 69.61
CA VAL A 23 21.86 -19.30 68.80
C VAL A 23 20.92 -19.47 67.60
N PRO A 24 19.87 -18.68 67.49
CA PRO A 24 18.95 -18.81 66.35
C PRO A 24 19.65 -18.56 65.01
N ALA A 25 19.29 -19.31 63.94
CA ALA A 25 19.87 -19.17 62.59
C ALA A 25 19.61 -17.77 61.98
N ILE A 26 18.49 -17.17 62.37
CA ILE A 26 18.12 -15.79 62.04
C ILE A 26 18.19 -15.00 63.37
N ARG A 27 19.18 -14.16 63.47
CA ARG A 27 19.31 -13.24 64.63
C ARG A 27 18.17 -12.19 64.60
N PRO A 28 17.79 -11.65 65.78
CA PRO A 28 16.68 -10.67 65.86
C PRO A 28 16.81 -9.50 64.85
N TRP A 29 18.02 -8.97 64.69
CA TRP A 29 18.29 -7.84 63.76
C TRP A 29 18.17 -8.19 62.30
N LEU A 30 18.26 -9.49 61.89
CA LEU A 30 18.03 -9.97 60.53
C LEU A 30 16.53 -10.13 60.18
N ARG A 31 15.63 -10.10 61.17
CA ARG A 31 14.20 -10.32 60.92
C ARG A 31 13.55 -9.23 60.04
N PRO A 32 13.77 -7.92 60.25
CA PRO A 32 13.24 -6.90 59.38
C PRO A 32 13.72 -7.08 57.92
N LEU A 33 15.02 -7.39 57.76
CA LEU A 33 15.62 -7.61 56.45
C LEU A 33 15.03 -8.85 55.75
N LEU A 34 14.77 -9.92 56.49
CA LEU A 34 14.08 -11.10 55.99
C LEU A 34 12.67 -10.79 55.53
N TRP A 35 11.88 -10.04 56.34
CA TRP A 35 10.51 -9.68 55.98
C TRP A 35 10.45 -8.74 54.75
N GLY A 36 11.37 -7.78 54.69
CA GLY A 36 11.53 -6.91 53.54
C GLY A 36 11.86 -7.70 52.27
N THR A 37 12.79 -8.67 52.37
CA THR A 37 13.15 -9.57 51.26
C THR A 37 11.95 -10.41 50.80
N PHE A 38 11.16 -10.98 51.73
CA PHE A 38 9.96 -11.74 51.39
C PHE A 38 8.86 -10.89 50.74
N ALA A 39 8.64 -9.68 51.25
CA ALA A 39 7.69 -8.75 50.66
C ALA A 39 8.11 -8.37 49.24
N GLY A 40 9.40 -8.07 49.04
CA GLY A 40 9.97 -7.83 47.72
C GLY A 40 9.77 -9.02 46.75
N PHE A 41 10.05 -10.23 47.20
CA PHE A 41 9.84 -11.45 46.42
C PHE A 41 8.35 -11.75 46.14
N ALA A 42 7.43 -11.40 47.05
CA ALA A 42 6.00 -11.51 46.76
C ALA A 42 5.58 -10.62 45.58
N LEU A 43 6.00 -9.35 45.63
CA LEU A 43 5.71 -8.39 44.57
C LEU A 43 6.42 -8.76 43.24
N LEU A 44 7.70 -9.18 43.32
CA LEU A 44 8.42 -9.64 42.13
C LEU A 44 7.81 -10.91 41.53
N GLY A 45 7.36 -11.84 42.41
CA GLY A 45 6.65 -13.06 41.97
C GLY A 45 5.33 -12.74 41.26
N ALA A 46 4.53 -11.81 41.81
CA ALA A 46 3.29 -11.40 41.24
C ALA A 46 3.48 -10.64 39.88
N THR A 47 4.35 -9.63 39.88
CA THR A 47 4.65 -8.85 38.67
C THR A 47 5.33 -9.71 37.60
N GLY A 48 6.25 -10.60 37.98
CA GLY A 48 6.93 -11.54 37.09
C GLY A 48 5.97 -12.54 36.47
N ALA A 49 5.04 -13.13 37.24
CA ALA A 49 4.02 -14.03 36.71
C ALA A 49 3.06 -13.34 35.74
N TYR A 50 2.66 -12.11 36.07
CA TYR A 50 1.84 -11.28 35.16
C TYR A 50 2.59 -11.01 33.85
N LEU A 51 3.84 -10.55 33.89
CA LEU A 51 4.65 -10.26 32.68
C LEU A 51 4.92 -11.52 31.86
N ALA A 52 5.17 -12.66 32.49
CA ALA A 52 5.34 -13.95 31.84
C ALA A 52 4.02 -14.39 31.16
N GLY A 53 2.87 -14.19 31.83
CA GLY A 53 1.55 -14.46 31.25
C GLY A 53 1.27 -13.62 29.99
N VAL A 54 1.52 -12.30 30.03
CA VAL A 54 1.38 -11.44 28.84
C VAL A 54 2.33 -11.87 27.72
N SER A 55 3.58 -12.24 28.07
CA SER A 55 4.54 -12.72 27.07
C SER A 55 4.12 -14.05 26.44
N LEU A 56 3.54 -14.96 27.22
CA LEU A 56 2.98 -16.22 26.72
C LEU A 56 1.78 -15.98 25.79
N LEU A 57 0.87 -15.08 26.12
CA LEU A 57 -0.25 -14.73 25.24
C LEU A 57 0.23 -14.13 23.91
N ASN A 58 1.20 -13.23 23.94
CA ASN A 58 1.80 -12.67 22.73
C ASN A 58 2.53 -13.73 21.89
N TRP A 59 3.04 -14.80 22.50
CA TRP A 59 3.68 -15.91 21.79
C TRP A 59 2.66 -16.88 21.19
N LEU A 60 1.57 -17.17 21.90
CA LEU A 60 0.49 -18.07 21.45
C LEU A 60 -0.34 -17.45 20.32
N ARG A 61 -0.50 -16.13 20.33
CA ARG A 61 -1.27 -15.37 19.31
C ARG A 61 -0.41 -14.19 18.82
N PRO A 62 0.54 -14.42 17.90
CA PRO A 62 1.49 -13.42 17.45
C PRO A 62 0.87 -12.22 16.72
N GLU A 63 -0.29 -12.41 16.10
CA GLU A 63 -1.07 -11.35 15.42
C GLU A 63 -1.73 -10.37 16.39
N THR A 64 -1.96 -10.76 17.65
CA THR A 64 -2.64 -9.93 18.64
C THR A 64 -1.61 -9.28 19.59
N LEU A 65 -1.79 -8.01 19.92
CA LEU A 65 -0.96 -7.29 20.87
C LEU A 65 -1.62 -7.28 22.25
N TYR A 66 -1.14 -8.16 23.16
CA TYR A 66 -1.60 -8.21 24.56
C TYR A 66 -0.82 -7.28 25.49
N THR A 67 0.22 -6.63 25.01
CA THR A 67 0.97 -5.64 25.80
C THR A 67 0.18 -4.33 25.84
N THR A 68 -0.14 -3.83 27.04
CA THR A 68 -0.88 -2.58 27.27
C THR A 68 0.00 -1.56 28.00
N PRO A 69 -0.40 -0.28 28.11
CA PRO A 69 0.30 0.69 28.96
C PRO A 69 0.49 0.21 30.40
N PHE A 70 -0.49 -0.50 30.97
CA PHE A 70 -0.37 -1.11 32.30
C PHE A 70 0.77 -2.14 32.38
N THR A 71 1.00 -2.90 31.30
CA THR A 71 2.13 -3.85 31.23
C THR A 71 3.48 -3.16 31.40
N PHE A 72 3.65 -1.95 30.86
CA PHE A 72 4.88 -1.19 31.01
C PHE A 72 5.08 -0.67 32.43
N TRP A 73 4.00 -0.21 33.08
CA TRP A 73 4.08 0.16 34.51
C TRP A 73 4.48 -1.04 35.37
N MET A 74 3.94 -2.22 35.06
CA MET A 74 4.33 -3.45 35.75
C MET A 74 5.78 -3.85 35.42
N PHE A 75 6.24 -3.66 34.21
CA PHE A 75 7.63 -3.89 33.81
C PHE A 75 8.59 -2.94 34.56
N LEU A 76 8.26 -1.67 34.63
CA LEU A 76 9.04 -0.69 35.42
C LEU A 76 9.03 -1.01 36.88
N ALA A 77 7.87 -1.34 37.47
CA ALA A 77 7.75 -1.72 38.87
C ALA A 77 8.56 -2.99 39.17
N HIS A 78 8.47 -4.02 38.32
CA HIS A 78 9.26 -5.25 38.48
C HIS A 78 10.76 -4.95 38.47
N GLY A 79 11.24 -4.14 37.56
CA GLY A 79 12.64 -3.75 37.49
C GLY A 79 13.08 -2.91 38.66
N ALA A 80 12.32 -1.92 39.08
CA ALA A 80 12.64 -1.05 40.22
C ALA A 80 12.69 -1.84 41.54
N ILE A 81 11.70 -2.71 41.77
CA ILE A 81 11.67 -3.60 42.96
C ILE A 81 12.83 -4.60 42.90
N GLY A 82 13.15 -5.14 41.72
CA GLY A 82 14.27 -6.06 41.53
C GLY A 82 15.62 -5.43 41.85
N LEU A 83 15.86 -4.23 41.34
CA LEU A 83 17.10 -3.47 41.62
C LEU A 83 17.19 -3.08 43.10
N ALA A 84 16.13 -2.49 43.67
CA ALA A 84 16.07 -2.08 45.05
C ALA A 84 16.20 -3.29 46.04
N GLY A 85 15.58 -4.42 45.65
CA GLY A 85 15.59 -5.65 46.43
C GLY A 85 16.90 -6.44 46.38
N THR A 86 17.74 -6.21 45.36
CA THR A 86 19.00 -6.96 45.17
C THR A 86 19.96 -6.76 46.34
N LEU A 87 20.23 -5.53 46.81
CA LEU A 87 21.14 -5.25 47.91
C LEU A 87 20.65 -5.84 49.24
N PRO A 88 19.40 -5.64 49.69
CA PRO A 88 18.86 -6.31 50.89
C PRO A 88 18.96 -7.84 50.82
N PHE A 89 18.66 -8.42 49.64
CA PHE A 89 18.79 -9.88 49.45
C PHE A 89 20.24 -10.38 49.61
N LEU A 90 21.22 -9.69 49.01
CA LEU A 90 22.64 -10.04 49.13
C LEU A 90 23.11 -9.91 50.56
N LEU A 91 22.76 -8.81 51.25
CA LEU A 91 23.11 -8.58 52.66
C LEU A 91 22.51 -9.64 53.58
N PHE A 92 21.22 -9.94 53.38
CA PHE A 92 20.55 -11.01 54.15
C PHE A 92 21.20 -12.37 53.90
N GLY A 93 21.39 -12.74 52.62
CA GLY A 93 21.97 -14.03 52.23
C GLY A 93 23.38 -14.24 52.79
N ALA A 94 24.25 -13.22 52.65
CA ALA A 94 25.61 -13.27 53.22
C ALA A 94 25.62 -13.36 54.73
N ALA A 95 24.86 -12.51 55.43
CA ALA A 95 24.77 -12.51 56.88
C ALA A 95 24.16 -13.82 57.42
N HIS A 96 23.11 -14.32 56.76
CA HIS A 96 22.51 -15.61 57.14
C HIS A 96 23.48 -16.78 56.92
N TRP A 97 24.21 -16.80 55.80
CA TRP A 97 25.24 -17.81 55.54
C TRP A 97 26.37 -17.78 56.57
N MET A 98 26.87 -16.59 56.87
CA MET A 98 27.90 -16.47 57.94
C MET A 98 27.46 -17.04 59.30
N THR A 99 26.18 -16.86 59.64
CA THR A 99 25.62 -17.41 60.88
C THR A 99 25.29 -18.90 60.82
N ALA A 100 25.02 -19.42 59.66
CA ALA A 100 24.57 -20.81 59.38
C ALA A 100 25.71 -21.78 59.04
N ARG A 101 26.84 -21.36 58.49
CA ARG A 101 27.88 -22.18 57.80
C ARG A 101 28.54 -23.22 58.74
N ARG A 102 28.56 -22.96 60.09
CA ARG A 102 29.18 -23.84 61.08
C ARG A 102 28.18 -24.80 61.74
N ARG A 103 26.93 -24.86 61.29
CA ARG A 103 25.88 -25.68 61.87
C ARG A 103 25.99 -27.15 61.46
N PRO A 104 25.51 -28.11 62.27
CA PRO A 104 25.61 -29.54 61.93
C PRO A 104 24.74 -29.97 60.79
N ASN A 105 23.60 -29.26 60.48
CA ASN A 105 22.66 -29.64 59.43
C ASN A 105 23.20 -29.23 58.02
N ARG A 106 24.05 -30.09 57.44
CA ARG A 106 24.71 -29.88 56.16
C ARG A 106 23.73 -29.81 54.99
N ALA A 107 22.61 -30.56 55.01
CA ALA A 107 21.61 -30.58 53.99
C ALA A 107 20.92 -29.18 53.86
N ALA A 108 20.51 -28.62 55.00
CA ALA A 108 19.93 -27.28 55.00
C ALA A 108 20.92 -26.20 54.52
N ILE A 109 22.21 -26.31 54.90
CA ILE A 109 23.24 -25.35 54.45
C ILE A 109 23.44 -25.42 52.95
N ARG A 110 23.58 -26.64 52.35
CA ARG A 110 23.74 -26.82 50.89
C ARG A 110 22.55 -26.28 50.14
N LEU A 111 21.32 -26.64 50.54
CA LEU A 111 20.10 -26.14 49.91
C LEU A 111 19.97 -24.61 50.05
N GLY A 112 20.32 -24.03 51.21
CA GLY A 112 20.31 -22.57 51.38
C GLY A 112 21.32 -21.86 50.52
N LEU A 113 22.51 -22.44 50.27
CA LEU A 113 23.49 -21.89 49.35
C LEU A 113 23.01 -21.95 47.91
N LEU A 114 22.34 -23.05 47.49
CA LEU A 114 21.73 -23.17 46.16
C LEU A 114 20.62 -22.15 45.95
N VAL A 115 19.76 -21.89 46.96
CA VAL A 115 18.73 -20.82 46.91
C VAL A 115 19.37 -19.44 46.70
N PHE A 116 20.46 -19.16 47.47
CA PHE A 116 21.16 -17.90 47.36
C PHE A 116 21.83 -17.74 45.99
N ALA A 117 22.50 -18.77 45.49
CA ALA A 117 23.11 -18.77 44.17
C ALA A 117 22.06 -18.58 43.04
N ALA A 118 20.92 -19.28 43.14
CA ALA A 118 19.81 -19.10 42.19
C ALA A 118 19.27 -17.66 42.21
N GLY A 119 19.10 -17.06 43.40
CA GLY A 119 18.66 -15.67 43.50
C GLY A 119 19.67 -14.68 42.94
N VAL A 120 20.99 -14.92 43.11
CA VAL A 120 22.03 -14.10 42.46
C VAL A 120 21.94 -14.22 40.91
N LEU A 121 21.78 -15.44 40.39
CA LEU A 121 21.62 -15.66 38.97
C LEU A 121 20.38 -14.98 38.42
N VAL A 122 19.24 -15.00 39.13
CA VAL A 122 18.02 -14.27 38.76
C VAL A 122 18.29 -12.76 38.69
N ALA A 123 19.00 -12.19 39.68
CA ALA A 123 19.34 -10.76 39.65
C ALA A 123 20.25 -10.42 38.47
N LEU A 124 21.30 -11.21 38.19
CA LEU A 124 22.22 -10.98 37.08
C LEU A 124 21.51 -11.09 35.70
N THR A 125 20.68 -12.12 35.54
CA THR A 125 19.92 -12.28 34.30
C THR A 125 18.90 -11.14 34.10
N GLY A 126 18.28 -10.66 35.19
CA GLY A 126 17.36 -9.50 35.14
C GLY A 126 18.08 -8.23 34.73
N ILE A 127 19.24 -7.93 35.29
CA ILE A 127 20.08 -6.76 34.93
C ILE A 127 20.51 -6.84 33.47
N ALA A 128 20.93 -8.02 33.01
CA ALA A 128 21.31 -8.21 31.60
C ALA A 128 20.16 -7.97 30.61
N LEU A 129 18.91 -8.25 31.00
CA LEU A 129 17.72 -8.04 30.16
C LEU A 129 17.27 -6.57 30.10
N PHE A 130 17.67 -5.71 31.03
CA PHE A 130 17.34 -4.29 31.05
C PHE A 130 17.99 -3.50 29.93
N GLN A 131 19.12 -3.96 29.39
CA GLN A 131 19.87 -3.31 28.32
C GLN A 131 20.25 -1.85 28.62
N PHE A 132 20.72 -1.60 29.83
CA PHE A 132 21.21 -0.28 30.21
C PHE A 132 22.34 0.20 29.29
N GLU A 133 22.27 1.45 28.89
CA GLU A 133 23.33 2.11 28.12
C GLU A 133 24.64 2.09 28.92
N GLY A 134 25.75 1.73 28.27
CA GLY A 134 27.05 1.53 28.93
C GLY A 134 27.32 0.11 29.39
N LEU A 135 26.33 -0.80 29.39
CA LEU A 135 26.52 -2.24 29.64
C LEU A 135 26.47 -3.04 28.33
N PRO A 136 27.02 -4.26 28.26
CA PRO A 136 26.94 -5.11 27.09
C PRO A 136 25.48 -5.32 26.64
N GLN A 137 25.20 -4.98 25.39
CA GLN A 137 23.85 -5.08 24.83
C GLN A 137 23.58 -6.48 24.30
N LEU A 138 22.40 -7.02 24.59
CA LEU A 138 21.90 -8.28 24.06
C LEU A 138 20.91 -8.02 22.90
N PRO A 139 21.34 -8.09 21.62
CA PRO A 139 20.45 -7.80 20.52
C PRO A 139 19.20 -8.67 20.50
N SER A 140 18.05 -8.10 20.18
CA SER A 140 16.80 -8.84 20.02
C SER A 140 16.93 -9.87 18.89
N GLY A 141 16.30 -11.06 19.05
CA GLY A 141 16.37 -12.15 18.07
C GLY A 141 17.61 -13.03 18.18
N THR A 142 18.57 -12.77 19.09
CA THR A 142 19.73 -13.63 19.30
C THR A 142 19.40 -14.79 20.23
N ILE A 143 20.06 -15.94 20.00
CA ILE A 143 19.95 -17.12 20.87
C ILE A 143 20.37 -16.78 22.31
N THR A 144 21.45 -16.01 22.49
CA THR A 144 21.96 -15.58 23.79
C THR A 144 20.89 -14.85 24.60
N ARG A 145 20.19 -13.88 23.99
CA ARG A 145 19.10 -13.16 24.68
C ARG A 145 17.94 -14.09 25.03
N SER A 146 17.57 -15.01 24.15
CA SER A 146 16.50 -15.99 24.41
C SER A 146 16.85 -16.90 25.56
N VAL A 147 18.09 -17.40 25.64
CA VAL A 147 18.57 -18.24 26.76
C VAL A 147 18.54 -17.48 28.08
N ILE A 148 19.04 -16.23 28.12
CA ILE A 148 19.03 -15.40 29.35
C ILE A 148 17.59 -15.07 29.75
N TYR A 149 16.70 -14.79 28.80
CA TYR A 149 15.28 -14.55 29.09
C TYR A 149 14.60 -15.76 29.72
N TRP A 150 14.74 -16.95 29.13
CA TRP A 150 14.14 -18.16 29.66
C TRP A 150 14.78 -18.58 30.99
N ALA A 151 16.09 -18.37 31.17
CA ALA A 151 16.75 -18.56 32.45
C ALA A 151 16.14 -17.65 33.54
N HIS A 152 15.91 -16.35 33.23
CA HIS A 152 15.27 -15.41 34.14
C HIS A 152 13.84 -15.81 34.54
N VAL A 153 13.07 -16.39 33.60
CA VAL A 153 11.70 -16.84 33.85
C VAL A 153 11.62 -18.13 34.63
N VAL A 154 12.53 -19.09 34.37
CA VAL A 154 12.49 -20.45 34.97
C VAL A 154 13.22 -20.53 36.32
N LEU A 155 14.34 -19.84 36.49
CA LEU A 155 15.12 -19.85 37.71
C LEU A 155 14.33 -19.49 38.99
N PRO A 156 13.42 -18.51 38.99
CA PRO A 156 12.59 -18.21 40.17
C PRO A 156 11.73 -19.39 40.63
N VAL A 157 11.18 -20.18 39.69
CA VAL A 157 10.38 -21.37 40.00
C VAL A 157 11.25 -22.42 40.65
N GLY A 158 12.47 -22.66 40.12
CA GLY A 158 13.48 -23.51 40.72
C GLY A 158 13.93 -23.03 42.10
N ALA A 159 14.12 -21.71 42.25
CA ALA A 159 14.51 -21.12 43.58
C ALA A 159 13.42 -21.32 44.63
N VAL A 160 12.14 -21.23 44.28
CA VAL A 160 11.01 -21.55 45.19
C VAL A 160 11.05 -23.02 45.61
N ALA A 161 11.26 -23.94 44.68
CA ALA A 161 11.38 -25.37 44.95
C ALA A 161 12.57 -25.67 45.89
N LEU A 162 13.74 -25.09 45.62
CA LEU A 162 14.92 -25.16 46.45
C LEU A 162 14.67 -24.57 47.85
N TYR A 163 13.95 -23.44 47.94
CA TYR A 163 13.58 -22.83 49.21
C TYR A 163 12.66 -23.73 50.04
N VAL A 164 11.66 -24.36 49.43
CA VAL A 164 10.81 -25.36 50.10
C VAL A 164 11.64 -26.52 50.61
N GLY A 165 12.60 -27.04 49.81
CA GLY A 165 13.56 -28.05 50.22
C GLY A 165 14.44 -27.62 51.40
N HIS A 166 14.98 -26.40 51.34
CA HIS A 166 15.75 -25.80 52.45
C HIS A 166 14.93 -25.73 53.74
N ARG A 167 13.65 -25.34 53.66
CA ARG A 167 12.74 -25.25 54.80
C ARG A 167 12.34 -26.65 55.33
N ARG A 168 12.18 -27.66 54.46
CA ARG A 168 11.91 -29.05 54.90
C ARG A 168 13.09 -29.70 55.61
N ALA A 169 14.32 -29.36 55.20
CA ALA A 169 15.53 -29.82 55.87
C ALA A 169 15.78 -29.15 57.25
N GLY A 170 15.04 -28.06 57.55
CA GLY A 170 15.12 -27.31 58.82
C GLY A 170 13.98 -27.60 59.84
N PRO A 171 13.69 -26.66 60.76
CA PRO A 171 12.57 -26.77 61.72
C PRO A 171 11.21 -26.82 60.96
N ARG A 172 10.17 -27.38 61.60
CA ARG A 172 8.81 -27.51 61.03
C ARG A 172 8.34 -26.19 60.35
N ILE A 173 7.85 -26.32 59.12
CA ILE A 173 7.35 -25.20 58.33
C ILE A 173 6.07 -24.66 58.94
N LYS A 174 6.04 -23.35 59.21
CA LYS A 174 4.81 -22.64 59.62
C LYS A 174 4.04 -22.25 58.37
N TRP A 175 3.21 -23.12 57.81
CA TRP A 175 2.45 -22.93 56.58
C TRP A 175 1.54 -21.70 56.56
N GLY A 176 1.14 -21.16 57.73
CA GLY A 176 0.35 -19.94 57.82
C GLY A 176 0.99 -18.76 57.09
N TYR A 177 2.31 -18.57 57.22
CA TYR A 177 3.01 -17.51 56.51
C TYR A 177 3.09 -17.75 54.99
N GLY A 178 3.26 -19.01 54.57
CA GLY A 178 3.25 -19.37 53.15
C GLY A 178 1.88 -19.16 52.52
N LYS A 179 0.79 -19.48 53.23
CA LYS A 179 -0.58 -19.22 52.78
C LYS A 179 -0.87 -17.71 52.66
N ALA A 180 -0.46 -16.91 53.66
CA ALA A 180 -0.59 -15.46 53.62
C ALA A 180 0.21 -14.86 52.46
N TRP A 181 1.44 -15.33 52.23
CA TRP A 181 2.26 -14.89 51.09
C TRP A 181 1.61 -15.25 49.75
N GLY A 182 1.15 -16.49 49.58
CA GLY A 182 0.42 -16.93 48.37
C GLY A 182 -0.87 -16.17 48.18
N GLY A 183 -1.59 -15.83 49.27
CA GLY A 183 -2.78 -14.99 49.21
C GLY A 183 -2.50 -13.58 48.67
N VAL A 184 -1.44 -12.94 49.18
CA VAL A 184 -1.02 -11.62 48.70
C VAL A 184 -0.67 -11.66 47.19
N VAL A 185 0.12 -12.66 46.76
CA VAL A 185 0.47 -12.85 45.36
C VAL A 185 -0.79 -13.04 44.52
N GLY A 186 -1.72 -13.88 44.95
CA GLY A 186 -2.98 -14.18 44.25
C GLY A 186 -3.87 -12.94 44.10
N VAL A 187 -4.09 -12.20 45.17
CA VAL A 187 -4.89 -10.95 45.13
C VAL A 187 -4.23 -9.90 44.23
N THR A 188 -2.90 -9.76 44.32
CA THR A 188 -2.17 -8.83 43.44
C THR A 188 -2.30 -9.22 41.98
N LEU A 189 -2.20 -10.52 41.64
CA LEU A 189 -2.39 -11.01 40.26
C LEU A 189 -3.81 -10.77 39.74
N VAL A 190 -4.83 -11.00 40.56
CA VAL A 190 -6.23 -10.72 40.18
C VAL A 190 -6.42 -9.22 39.94
N GLY A 191 -5.89 -8.38 40.82
CA GLY A 191 -5.92 -6.93 40.66
C GLY A 191 -5.20 -6.46 39.38
N MET A 192 -4.02 -7.03 39.09
CA MET A 192 -3.31 -6.75 37.84
C MET A 192 -4.10 -7.22 36.60
N GLY A 193 -4.78 -8.38 36.67
CA GLY A 193 -5.63 -8.85 35.61
C GLY A 193 -6.82 -7.91 35.33
N ALA A 194 -7.44 -7.40 36.41
CA ALA A 194 -8.52 -6.42 36.29
C ALA A 194 -8.03 -5.09 35.67
N LEU A 195 -6.84 -4.62 36.07
CA LEU A 195 -6.27 -3.38 35.56
C LEU A 195 -5.65 -3.52 34.15
N HIS A 196 -5.38 -4.73 33.71
CA HIS A 196 -4.80 -5.00 32.38
C HIS A 196 -5.68 -4.50 31.26
N GLY A 197 -7.01 -4.68 31.38
CA GLY A 197 -8.00 -4.23 30.39
C GLY A 197 -8.35 -2.75 30.46
N TYR A 198 -7.83 -2.00 31.44
CA TYR A 198 -8.10 -0.58 31.60
C TYR A 198 -7.29 0.24 30.59
N ASP A 199 -7.97 0.93 29.67
CA ASP A 199 -7.38 1.88 28.73
C ASP A 199 -7.66 3.31 29.17
N PRO A 200 -6.66 4.06 29.71
CA PRO A 200 -6.85 5.42 30.17
C PRO A 200 -7.24 6.39 29.02
N ARG A 201 -6.93 6.04 27.76
CA ARG A 201 -7.27 6.84 26.59
C ARG A 201 -8.78 6.86 26.35
N ALA A 202 -9.46 5.78 26.66
CA ALA A 202 -10.91 5.64 26.46
C ALA A 202 -11.71 6.73 27.20
N ALA A 203 -11.21 7.22 28.34
CA ALA A 203 -11.84 8.28 29.13
C ALA A 203 -11.67 9.68 28.51
N ALA A 204 -10.60 9.88 27.73
CA ALA A 204 -10.31 11.14 27.04
C ALA A 204 -11.01 11.26 25.69
N ARG A 205 -11.45 10.14 25.10
CA ARG A 205 -12.11 10.10 23.79
C ARG A 205 -13.56 10.53 23.91
N LYS A 206 -13.94 11.53 23.11
CA LYS A 206 -15.32 11.98 22.99
C LYS A 206 -15.95 11.29 21.78
N GLY A 207 -17.15 10.70 21.97
CA GLY A 207 -17.90 10.10 20.88
C GLY A 207 -18.54 11.13 19.98
N SER A 208 -18.66 10.80 18.69
CA SER A 208 -19.58 11.46 17.77
C SER A 208 -21.01 11.04 18.09
N VAL A 209 -21.98 11.95 17.97
CA VAL A 209 -23.41 11.64 18.10
C VAL A 209 -23.84 10.63 17.03
N GLU A 210 -23.25 10.66 15.87
CA GLU A 210 -23.53 9.80 14.72
C GLU A 210 -22.67 8.51 14.69
N GLY A 211 -21.69 8.39 15.60
CA GLY A 211 -20.78 7.26 15.64
C GLY A 211 -19.94 7.12 14.34
N GLU A 212 -19.89 5.91 13.78
CA GLU A 212 -19.16 5.63 12.53
C GLU A 212 -19.64 6.46 11.34
N LYS A 213 -20.95 6.76 11.27
CA LYS A 213 -21.54 7.55 10.19
C LYS A 213 -21.07 8.99 10.16
N TYR A 214 -20.48 9.50 11.26
CA TYR A 214 -19.97 10.86 11.31
C TYR A 214 -19.00 11.18 10.17
N PHE A 215 -18.18 10.23 9.73
CA PHE A 215 -17.13 10.47 8.75
C PHE A 215 -17.61 10.46 7.30
N HIS A 216 -18.87 10.04 7.05
CA HIS A 216 -19.47 10.03 5.70
C HIS A 216 -19.45 11.45 5.07
N PRO A 217 -19.26 11.49 3.72
CA PRO A 217 -19.15 10.42 2.72
C PRO A 217 -17.74 9.86 2.53
N SER A 218 -16.79 10.17 3.42
CA SER A 218 -15.56 9.39 3.51
C SER A 218 -15.86 8.02 4.14
N GLU A 219 -15.22 6.97 3.65
CA GLU A 219 -15.32 5.61 4.21
C GLU A 219 -14.39 5.39 5.41
N ALA A 220 -13.71 6.45 5.86
CA ALA A 220 -12.80 6.42 7.00
C ALA A 220 -13.57 6.19 8.32
N ARG A 221 -12.95 5.42 9.23
CA ARG A 221 -13.54 5.07 10.53
C ARG A 221 -12.50 5.11 11.64
N THR A 222 -12.95 5.36 12.87
CA THR A 222 -12.18 5.06 14.06
C THR A 222 -12.64 3.72 14.65
N ALA A 223 -11.76 3.05 15.40
CA ALA A 223 -12.04 1.71 15.91
C ALA A 223 -13.27 1.62 16.85
N ASP A 224 -13.61 2.73 17.52
CA ASP A 224 -14.71 2.82 18.50
C ASP A 224 -15.78 3.88 18.15
N GLY A 225 -15.72 4.45 16.94
CA GLY A 225 -16.63 5.52 16.49
C GLY A 225 -16.44 6.86 17.20
N LYS A 226 -15.37 7.02 18.01
CA LYS A 226 -15.06 8.23 18.76
C LYS A 226 -13.96 9.02 18.09
N PHE A 227 -13.89 10.32 18.42
CA PHE A 227 -12.81 11.18 17.97
C PHE A 227 -11.48 10.83 18.64
N ILE A 228 -10.40 11.00 17.91
CA ILE A 228 -9.03 10.88 18.40
C ILE A 228 -8.50 12.30 18.64
N PRO A 229 -7.92 12.62 19.80
CA PRO A 229 -7.33 13.92 20.02
C PRO A 229 -6.30 14.27 18.93
N ALA A 230 -6.36 15.50 18.41
CA ALA A 230 -5.48 15.90 17.30
C ALA A 230 -4.00 15.74 17.66
N GLU A 231 -3.65 16.07 18.89
CA GLU A 231 -2.27 15.95 19.41
C GLU A 231 -1.76 14.52 19.33
N ALA A 232 -2.62 13.50 19.53
CA ALA A 232 -2.23 12.10 19.45
C ALA A 232 -1.81 11.66 18.02
N LEU A 233 -2.24 12.41 16.99
CA LEU A 233 -1.96 12.13 15.59
C LEU A 233 -0.85 13.03 14.99
N MET A 234 -0.29 13.98 15.76
CA MET A 234 0.64 15.01 15.27
C MET A 234 2.09 14.84 15.75
N HIS A 235 2.46 13.72 16.32
CA HIS A 235 3.76 13.52 17.00
C HIS A 235 4.91 13.05 16.07
N ASP A 236 5.07 13.62 14.88
CA ASP A 236 6.15 13.27 13.96
C ASP A 236 7.55 13.47 14.56
N GLU A 237 7.74 14.50 15.40
CA GLU A 237 9.01 14.79 16.08
C GLU A 237 9.44 13.68 17.05
N TYR A 238 8.49 12.94 17.60
CA TYR A 238 8.81 11.76 18.40
C TYR A 238 9.48 10.68 17.54
N CYS A 239 8.96 10.46 16.33
CA CYS A 239 9.54 9.50 15.37
C CYS A 239 10.93 9.94 14.90
N MET A 240 11.12 11.24 14.65
CA MET A 240 12.38 11.84 14.20
C MET A 240 13.57 11.50 15.11
N LYS A 241 13.35 11.41 16.44
CA LYS A 241 14.42 11.12 17.41
C LYS A 241 15.18 9.82 17.12
N CYS A 242 14.53 8.86 16.46
CA CYS A 242 15.11 7.56 16.13
C CYS A 242 15.13 7.27 14.61
N HIS A 243 14.21 7.89 13.85
CA HIS A 243 13.99 7.68 12.42
C HIS A 243 14.28 8.96 11.61
N ALA A 244 15.46 9.56 11.83
CA ALA A 244 15.81 10.86 11.26
C ALA A 244 15.88 10.83 9.73
N ASP A 245 16.38 9.76 9.13
CA ASP A 245 16.49 9.64 7.67
C ASP A 245 15.11 9.52 7.03
N ILE A 246 14.24 8.70 7.61
CA ILE A 246 12.85 8.50 7.16
C ILE A 246 12.05 9.79 7.33
N TYR A 247 12.19 10.45 8.48
CA TYR A 247 11.53 11.72 8.78
C TYR A 247 11.92 12.82 7.78
N ARG A 248 13.21 12.95 7.46
CA ARG A 248 13.70 13.96 6.52
C ARG A 248 13.09 13.79 5.13
N ASP A 249 12.92 12.54 4.66
CA ASP A 249 12.32 12.27 3.37
C ASP A 249 10.81 12.54 3.41
N HIS A 250 10.11 12.07 4.46
CA HIS A 250 8.69 12.34 4.66
C HIS A 250 8.38 13.84 4.79
N LEU A 251 9.23 14.62 5.47
CA LEU A 251 9.06 16.07 5.65
C LEU A 251 8.94 16.83 4.32
N HIS A 252 9.48 16.29 3.23
CA HIS A 252 9.42 16.90 1.90
C HIS A 252 8.45 16.18 0.95
N SER A 253 7.66 15.24 1.46
CA SER A 253 6.72 14.45 0.66
C SER A 253 5.39 15.15 0.45
N ALA A 254 4.68 14.75 -0.61
CA ALA A 254 3.31 15.19 -0.84
C ALA A 254 2.35 14.71 0.27
N HIS A 255 2.66 13.64 0.99
CA HIS A 255 1.84 13.17 2.10
C HIS A 255 1.89 14.13 3.29
N LYS A 256 3.06 14.66 3.64
CA LYS A 256 3.18 15.71 4.67
C LYS A 256 2.43 16.98 4.28
N PHE A 257 2.40 17.29 2.99
CA PHE A 257 1.72 18.46 2.44
C PHE A 257 0.45 18.06 1.67
N SER A 258 -0.42 17.26 2.30
CA SER A 258 -1.68 16.82 1.70
C SER A 258 -2.88 17.70 2.08
N SER A 259 -2.77 18.46 3.19
CA SER A 259 -3.85 19.17 3.87
C SER A 259 -3.89 20.66 3.48
N PHE A 260 -4.42 21.52 4.34
CA PHE A 260 -4.49 22.98 4.16
C PHE A 260 -3.11 23.67 4.12
N ASN A 261 -2.04 22.94 4.26
CA ASN A 261 -0.67 23.36 3.97
C ASN A 261 -0.27 23.23 2.49
N ASN A 262 -1.17 22.73 1.63
CA ASN A 262 -1.02 22.62 0.19
C ASN A 262 -1.89 23.66 -0.52
N PRO A 263 -1.34 24.69 -1.16
CA PRO A 263 -2.14 25.77 -1.76
C PRO A 263 -3.16 25.27 -2.80
N ALA A 264 -2.77 24.29 -3.62
CA ALA A 264 -3.65 23.72 -4.64
C ALA A 264 -4.81 22.93 -4.01
N TYR A 265 -4.54 22.13 -2.98
CA TYR A 265 -5.59 21.42 -2.25
C TYR A 265 -6.51 22.38 -1.49
N THR A 266 -5.93 23.33 -0.77
CA THR A 266 -6.66 24.35 0.00
C THR A 266 -7.70 25.07 -0.85
N PHE A 267 -7.30 25.49 -2.06
CA PHE A 267 -8.23 26.11 -3.01
C PHE A 267 -9.42 25.19 -3.32
N SER A 268 -9.15 23.95 -3.74
CA SER A 268 -10.20 23.02 -4.16
C SER A 268 -11.12 22.59 -3.01
N VAL A 269 -10.57 22.29 -1.83
CA VAL A 269 -11.40 21.87 -0.68
C VAL A 269 -12.26 23.03 -0.16
N ASN A 270 -11.75 24.25 -0.14
CA ASN A 270 -12.53 25.42 0.27
C ASN A 270 -13.66 25.72 -0.71
N GLU A 271 -13.41 25.60 -2.03
CA GLU A 271 -14.47 25.72 -3.03
C GLU A 271 -15.58 24.67 -2.83
N THR A 272 -15.20 23.42 -2.57
CA THR A 272 -16.16 22.36 -2.27
C THR A 272 -16.92 22.61 -0.97
N ARG A 273 -16.25 23.12 0.08
CA ARG A 273 -16.87 23.49 1.36
C ARG A 273 -17.87 24.63 1.19
N GLU A 274 -17.50 25.67 0.46
CA GLU A 274 -18.40 26.81 0.15
C GLU A 274 -19.60 26.36 -0.70
N PHE A 275 -19.37 25.47 -1.66
CA PHE A 275 -20.44 24.90 -2.47
C PHE A 275 -21.42 24.11 -1.60
N GLY A 276 -20.94 23.22 -0.75
CA GLY A 276 -21.77 22.45 0.18
C GLY A 276 -22.54 23.36 1.15
N LYS A 277 -21.90 24.39 1.72
CA LYS A 277 -22.56 25.37 2.58
C LYS A 277 -23.73 26.08 1.87
N LYS A 278 -23.55 26.43 0.59
CA LYS A 278 -24.62 27.06 -0.21
C LYS A 278 -25.73 26.09 -0.61
N ARG A 279 -25.40 24.87 -0.97
CA ARG A 279 -26.33 23.88 -1.49
C ARG A 279 -27.06 23.14 -0.38
N ASP A 280 -26.32 22.67 0.64
CA ASP A 280 -26.79 21.72 1.66
C ASP A 280 -26.95 22.39 3.03
N GLY A 281 -26.42 23.60 3.21
CA GLY A 281 -26.40 24.33 4.49
C GLY A 281 -25.25 23.91 5.42
N ASP A 282 -24.41 22.96 5.01
CA ASP A 282 -23.25 22.49 5.79
C ASP A 282 -22.07 22.09 4.87
N VAL A 283 -20.97 21.65 5.46
CA VAL A 283 -19.74 21.29 4.74
C VAL A 283 -19.51 19.77 4.67
N ARG A 284 -20.50 18.95 5.04
CA ARG A 284 -20.34 17.49 5.24
C ARG A 284 -19.93 16.76 3.95
N ALA A 285 -20.46 17.18 2.79
CA ALA A 285 -20.06 16.59 1.51
C ALA A 285 -18.53 16.61 1.30
N SER A 286 -17.85 17.64 1.80
CA SER A 286 -16.39 17.79 1.69
C SER A 286 -15.58 16.88 2.63
N ARG A 287 -16.21 16.17 3.59
CA ARG A 287 -15.54 15.14 4.40
C ARG A 287 -14.94 14.02 3.51
N TRP A 288 -15.50 13.84 2.32
CA TRP A 288 -14.93 12.95 1.31
C TRP A 288 -13.46 13.25 1.01
N CYS A 289 -13.07 14.52 0.93
CA CYS A 289 -11.67 14.92 0.75
C CYS A 289 -10.84 14.60 1.99
N ALA A 290 -11.42 14.82 3.18
CA ALA A 290 -10.70 14.85 4.45
C ALA A 290 -10.16 13.48 4.88
N GLY A 291 -10.82 12.39 4.54
CA GLY A 291 -10.36 11.03 4.87
C GLY A 291 -8.97 10.70 4.32
N CYS A 292 -8.61 11.29 3.17
CA CYS A 292 -7.31 11.10 2.52
C CYS A 292 -6.35 12.28 2.73
N HIS A 293 -6.87 13.51 2.88
CA HIS A 293 -6.05 14.72 2.88
C HIS A 293 -5.87 15.33 4.26
N ASP A 294 -6.92 15.31 5.10
CA ASP A 294 -6.97 15.98 6.40
C ASP A 294 -7.31 15.03 7.56
N PRO A 295 -6.66 13.86 7.66
CA PRO A 295 -7.06 12.86 8.65
C PRO A 295 -6.97 13.39 10.10
N VAL A 296 -6.01 14.26 10.42
CA VAL A 296 -5.91 14.88 11.75
C VAL A 296 -7.13 15.73 12.05
N VAL A 297 -7.54 16.59 11.09
CA VAL A 297 -8.71 17.47 11.24
C VAL A 297 -10.01 16.67 11.29
N LEU A 298 -10.13 15.63 10.44
CA LEU A 298 -11.32 14.79 10.37
C LEU A 298 -11.53 13.96 11.64
N PHE A 299 -10.50 13.20 12.03
CA PHE A 299 -10.60 12.29 13.18
C PHE A 299 -10.65 12.99 14.53
N SER A 300 -10.21 14.25 14.60
CA SER A 300 -10.41 15.07 15.81
C SER A 300 -11.80 15.72 15.87
N GLY A 301 -12.65 15.55 14.85
CA GLY A 301 -14.00 16.11 14.80
C GLY A 301 -14.05 17.61 14.48
N GLN A 302 -12.93 18.19 14.04
CA GLN A 302 -12.84 19.64 13.77
C GLN A 302 -13.28 20.00 12.36
N PHE A 303 -13.30 19.05 11.42
CA PHE A 303 -13.47 19.32 9.99
C PHE A 303 -14.79 20.04 9.64
N ASP A 304 -15.86 19.79 10.37
CA ASP A 304 -17.17 20.39 10.12
C ASP A 304 -17.29 21.84 10.57
N ASN A 305 -16.32 22.38 11.29
CA ASN A 305 -16.34 23.79 11.67
C ASN A 305 -16.11 24.66 10.43
N ALA A 306 -17.21 25.16 9.87
CA ALA A 306 -17.20 25.96 8.64
C ALA A 306 -16.52 27.33 8.81
N GLU A 307 -16.38 27.81 10.04
CA GLU A 307 -15.80 29.12 10.34
C GLU A 307 -14.28 29.06 10.63
N THR A 308 -13.73 27.85 10.84
CA THR A 308 -12.30 27.68 11.08
C THR A 308 -11.52 27.84 9.78
N LYS A 309 -10.55 28.75 9.79
CA LYS A 309 -9.54 28.88 8.73
C LYS A 309 -8.41 27.91 9.02
N PHE A 310 -8.49 26.74 8.44
CA PHE A 310 -7.50 25.67 8.66
C PHE A 310 -6.12 26.01 8.10
N GLU A 311 -6.03 26.95 7.16
CA GLU A 311 -4.77 27.50 6.64
C GLU A 311 -3.89 28.15 7.72
N ASP A 312 -4.52 28.63 8.79
CA ASP A 312 -3.85 29.27 9.93
C ASP A 312 -3.84 28.37 11.18
N HIS A 313 -4.44 27.17 11.10
CA HIS A 313 -4.59 26.27 12.25
C HIS A 313 -3.56 25.14 12.23
N PRO A 314 -2.91 24.80 13.36
CA PRO A 314 -1.87 23.75 13.38
C PRO A 314 -2.33 22.39 12.82
N THR A 315 -3.57 21.97 13.04
CA THR A 315 -4.13 20.71 12.53
C THR A 315 -4.25 20.70 11.01
N GLY A 316 -4.54 21.85 10.39
CA GLY A 316 -4.56 22.02 8.94
C GLY A 316 -3.17 21.92 8.29
N HIS A 317 -2.10 22.05 9.09
CA HIS A 317 -0.72 21.88 8.63
C HIS A 317 -0.13 20.48 8.91
N ALA A 318 -0.92 19.59 9.48
CA ALA A 318 -0.44 18.26 9.85
C ALA A 318 -0.19 17.36 8.63
N GLY A 319 -1.10 17.36 7.65
CA GLY A 319 -1.09 16.44 6.53
C GLY A 319 -1.30 14.98 6.97
N ILE A 320 -0.79 14.04 6.19
CA ILE A 320 -0.71 12.63 6.57
C ILE A 320 0.59 12.45 7.35
N THR A 321 0.49 12.43 8.67
CA THR A 321 1.64 12.28 9.58
C THR A 321 2.15 10.85 9.60
N CYS A 322 3.36 10.62 10.14
CA CYS A 322 3.86 9.29 10.43
C CYS A 322 2.86 8.51 11.28
N VAL A 323 2.32 9.17 12.31
CA VAL A 323 1.38 8.53 13.24
C VAL A 323 0.08 8.18 12.54
N VAL A 324 -0.50 9.06 11.72
CA VAL A 324 -1.74 8.76 10.96
C VAL A 324 -1.56 7.49 10.12
N CYS A 325 -0.54 7.46 9.25
CA CYS A 325 -0.30 6.34 8.36
C CYS A 325 -0.09 5.02 9.15
N HIS A 326 0.77 5.04 10.17
CA HIS A 326 1.12 3.87 10.95
C HIS A 326 0.10 3.48 12.04
N SER A 327 -0.94 4.29 12.25
CA SER A 327 -2.07 4.01 13.16
C SER A 327 -3.26 3.36 12.48
N ILE A 328 -3.24 3.22 11.15
CA ILE A 328 -4.25 2.45 10.41
C ILE A 328 -4.15 0.99 10.83
N THR A 329 -5.27 0.43 11.30
CA THR A 329 -5.35 -0.93 11.85
C THR A 329 -6.04 -1.91 10.93
N ASN A 330 -6.90 -1.42 10.03
CA ASN A 330 -7.63 -2.25 9.08
C ASN A 330 -7.90 -1.49 7.77
N VAL A 331 -7.99 -2.25 6.68
CA VAL A 331 -8.43 -1.80 5.35
C VAL A 331 -9.68 -2.58 5.00
N HIS A 332 -10.76 -1.87 4.63
CA HIS A 332 -12.08 -2.47 4.39
C HIS A 332 -12.28 -2.99 2.97
N GLY A 333 -11.20 -3.32 2.29
CA GLY A 333 -11.22 -3.77 0.90
C GLY A 333 -10.77 -2.66 -0.07
N PRO A 334 -10.73 -2.96 -1.37
CA PRO A 334 -10.19 -2.06 -2.38
C PRO A 334 -11.23 -1.07 -2.93
N VAL A 335 -12.17 -0.60 -2.14
CA VAL A 335 -13.20 0.38 -2.58
C VAL A 335 -12.66 1.81 -2.68
N GLY A 336 -11.57 2.11 -1.99
CA GLY A 336 -11.01 3.48 -1.96
C GLY A 336 -11.75 4.41 -1.00
N ASN A 337 -11.81 5.72 -1.31
CA ASN A 337 -12.51 6.75 -0.53
C ASN A 337 -12.17 6.76 0.96
N ALA A 338 -10.90 6.47 1.31
CA ALA A 338 -10.41 6.29 2.68
C ALA A 338 -11.06 5.12 3.44
N ALA A 339 -11.36 4.00 2.77
CA ALA A 339 -11.94 2.81 3.38
C ALA A 339 -10.96 2.11 4.35
N TYR A 340 -10.64 2.76 5.45
CA TYR A 340 -9.76 2.23 6.49
C TYR A 340 -10.26 2.56 7.90
N THR A 341 -9.79 1.78 8.87
CA THR A 341 -9.96 2.07 10.30
C THR A 341 -8.64 2.56 10.88
N ILE A 342 -8.70 3.66 11.61
CA ILE A 342 -7.59 4.19 12.40
C ILE A 342 -7.87 4.04 13.89
N GLU A 343 -6.83 3.80 14.67
CA GLU A 343 -6.89 3.72 16.13
C GLU A 343 -5.77 4.55 16.74
N GLU A 344 -6.08 5.31 17.79
CA GLU A 344 -5.05 6.03 18.56
C GLU A 344 -3.96 5.04 19.03
N PRO A 345 -2.69 5.22 18.61
CA PRO A 345 -1.65 4.26 18.90
C PRO A 345 -1.29 4.27 20.40
N GLN A 346 -0.90 3.10 20.88
CA GLN A 346 -0.35 2.99 22.23
C GLN A 346 1.14 3.33 22.23
N HIS A 347 1.55 4.09 23.21
CA HIS A 347 2.93 4.51 23.40
C HIS A 347 3.51 4.00 24.72
N TYR A 348 4.84 4.03 24.83
CA TYR A 348 5.51 3.83 26.11
C TYR A 348 5.18 4.97 27.08
N PRO A 349 5.20 4.74 28.39
CA PRO A 349 4.70 5.70 29.39
C PRO A 349 5.27 7.12 29.33
N PHE A 350 6.49 7.29 28.85
CA PHE A 350 7.16 8.59 28.80
C PHE A 350 7.52 9.04 27.38
N ALA A 351 6.78 8.56 26.36
CA ALA A 351 7.08 8.83 24.96
C ALA A 351 7.19 10.33 24.62
N TYR A 352 6.33 11.16 25.21
CA TYR A 352 6.23 12.60 24.92
C TYR A 352 6.81 13.50 25.99
N THR A 353 7.58 12.94 26.95
CA THR A 353 8.19 13.74 28.01
C THR A 353 9.31 14.64 27.48
N THR A 354 9.45 15.82 28.07
CA THR A 354 10.59 16.73 27.87
C THR A 354 11.63 16.57 28.96
N ASP A 355 11.34 15.83 30.05
CA ASP A 355 12.27 15.55 31.12
C ASP A 355 13.34 14.55 30.66
N ALA A 356 14.61 14.91 30.82
CA ALA A 356 15.75 14.14 30.32
C ALA A 356 15.86 12.73 30.94
N PHE A 357 15.55 12.59 32.23
CA PHE A 357 15.62 11.30 32.92
C PHE A 357 14.47 10.38 32.51
N LEU A 358 13.25 10.90 32.44
CA LEU A 358 12.10 10.13 31.97
C LEU A 358 12.22 9.75 30.48
N MET A 359 12.81 10.62 29.67
CA MET A 359 13.12 10.32 28.27
C MET A 359 14.17 9.22 28.17
N TRP A 360 15.20 9.23 29.02
CA TRP A 360 16.16 8.14 29.09
C TRP A 360 15.47 6.82 29.50
N VAL A 361 14.58 6.83 30.51
CA VAL A 361 13.78 5.65 30.91
C VAL A 361 12.94 5.15 29.72
N ASN A 362 12.27 6.02 28.99
CA ASN A 362 11.51 5.67 27.79
C ASN A 362 12.38 4.95 26.74
N ASN A 363 13.56 5.49 26.46
CA ASN A 363 14.48 4.90 25.49
C ASN A 363 14.98 3.51 25.93
N GLN A 364 15.22 3.29 27.26
CA GLN A 364 15.54 1.97 27.77
C GLN A 364 14.37 0.97 27.61
N MET A 365 13.11 1.42 27.77
CA MET A 365 11.93 0.58 27.53
C MET A 365 11.79 0.20 26.05
N VAL A 366 11.99 1.14 25.13
CA VAL A 366 11.99 0.86 23.69
C VAL A 366 13.04 -0.21 23.33
N LYS A 367 14.28 -0.06 23.85
CA LYS A 367 15.36 -1.03 23.65
C LYS A 367 15.04 -2.40 24.27
N ALA A 368 14.40 -2.43 25.46
CA ALA A 368 14.06 -3.67 26.16
C ALA A 368 12.88 -4.41 25.51
N LYS A 369 11.89 -3.70 24.98
CA LYS A 369 10.62 -4.25 24.45
C LYS A 369 10.31 -3.73 23.03
N PRO A 370 11.21 -3.86 22.04
CA PRO A 370 11.05 -3.29 20.70
C PRO A 370 9.85 -3.89 19.95
N GLU A 371 9.43 -5.10 20.26
CA GLU A 371 8.30 -5.77 19.58
C GLU A 371 6.96 -5.04 19.79
N PHE A 372 6.79 -4.35 20.91
CA PHE A 372 5.62 -3.51 21.13
C PHE A 372 5.56 -2.38 20.10
N HIS A 373 6.65 -1.64 19.93
CA HIS A 373 6.76 -0.57 18.95
C HIS A 373 6.50 -1.09 17.53
N LYS A 374 7.14 -2.21 17.16
CA LYS A 374 6.96 -2.82 15.83
C LYS A 374 5.52 -3.24 15.57
N LYS A 375 4.87 -3.94 16.51
CA LYS A 375 3.47 -4.38 16.35
C LYS A 375 2.49 -3.22 16.34
N THR A 376 2.76 -2.15 17.07
CA THR A 376 1.92 -0.95 17.08
C THR A 376 1.96 -0.23 15.74
N PHE A 377 3.15 -0.04 15.14
CA PHE A 377 3.36 0.83 13.99
C PHE A 377 3.63 0.09 12.66
N LEU A 378 4.09 -1.18 12.68
CA LEU A 378 4.37 -1.95 11.48
C LEU A 378 3.42 -3.14 11.38
N LYS A 379 2.37 -2.98 10.59
CA LYS A 379 1.36 -4.01 10.36
C LYS A 379 1.54 -4.65 8.98
N PRO A 380 1.11 -5.91 8.75
CA PRO A 380 1.19 -6.57 7.45
C PRO A 380 0.52 -5.78 6.33
N LEU A 381 -0.57 -5.05 6.63
CA LEU A 381 -1.32 -4.25 5.67
C LEU A 381 -0.46 -3.19 4.95
N HIS A 382 0.59 -2.63 5.58
CA HIS A 382 1.49 -1.68 4.93
C HIS A 382 2.25 -2.26 3.72
N LYS A 383 2.25 -3.59 3.57
CA LYS A 383 2.88 -4.31 2.46
C LYS A 383 1.89 -4.72 1.37
N SER A 384 0.66 -4.29 1.44
CA SER A 384 -0.37 -4.60 0.45
C SER A 384 -0.63 -3.41 -0.47
N ALA A 385 -1.09 -3.69 -1.69
CA ALA A 385 -1.54 -2.65 -2.60
C ALA A 385 -2.85 -1.99 -2.12
N GLU A 386 -3.67 -2.75 -1.38
CA GLU A 386 -4.93 -2.30 -0.78
C GLU A 386 -4.70 -1.16 0.21
N PHE A 387 -3.60 -1.17 0.94
CA PHE A 387 -3.26 -0.08 1.86
C PHE A 387 -3.15 1.26 1.13
N CYS A 388 -2.41 1.28 0.02
CA CYS A 388 -2.28 2.49 -0.79
C CYS A 388 -3.60 2.86 -1.49
N SER A 389 -4.39 1.84 -1.89
CA SER A 389 -5.66 2.05 -2.59
C SER A 389 -6.69 2.78 -1.75
N THR A 390 -6.61 2.74 -0.41
CA THR A 390 -7.54 3.47 0.46
C THR A 390 -7.64 4.95 0.10
N CYS A 391 -6.53 5.57 -0.34
CA CYS A 391 -6.46 6.97 -0.74
C CYS A 391 -6.18 7.15 -2.26
N HIS A 392 -5.64 6.12 -2.95
CA HIS A 392 -5.28 6.18 -4.37
C HIS A 392 -6.27 5.47 -5.30
N LYS A 393 -7.43 5.08 -4.79
CA LYS A 393 -8.64 4.78 -5.55
C LYS A 393 -9.76 5.66 -5.03
N VAL A 394 -10.41 6.44 -5.91
CA VAL A 394 -11.38 7.46 -5.53
C VAL A 394 -12.57 7.42 -6.46
N SER A 395 -13.74 7.33 -5.87
CA SER A 395 -15.04 7.49 -6.52
C SER A 395 -15.74 8.73 -5.99
N LEU A 396 -16.57 9.35 -6.80
CA LEU A 396 -17.36 10.52 -6.39
C LEU A 396 -18.68 10.05 -5.78
N PRO A 397 -18.94 10.30 -4.48
CA PRO A 397 -20.18 9.88 -3.85
C PRO A 397 -21.35 10.78 -4.24
N VAL A 398 -22.57 10.26 -4.12
CA VAL A 398 -23.80 11.00 -4.45
C VAL A 398 -23.98 12.25 -3.57
N GLU A 399 -23.51 12.23 -2.33
CA GLU A 399 -23.55 13.36 -1.41
C GLU A 399 -22.76 14.55 -1.96
N LEU A 400 -21.69 14.28 -2.72
CA LEU A 400 -20.85 15.33 -3.30
C LEU A 400 -21.45 15.91 -4.58
N ASN A 401 -21.85 15.07 -5.53
CA ASN A 401 -22.26 15.51 -6.87
C ASN A 401 -23.77 15.53 -7.12
N HIS A 402 -24.60 15.02 -6.21
CA HIS A 402 -26.06 14.86 -6.34
C HIS A 402 -26.46 14.24 -7.68
N TYR A 403 -25.65 13.32 -8.18
CA TYR A 403 -25.87 12.67 -9.46
C TYR A 403 -25.88 11.16 -9.33
N LYS A 404 -24.75 10.54 -9.02
CA LYS A 404 -24.63 9.10 -8.79
C LYS A 404 -23.37 8.77 -8.01
N ASP A 405 -23.43 7.67 -7.29
CA ASP A 405 -22.25 7.03 -6.71
C ASP A 405 -21.34 6.43 -7.80
N PHE A 406 -20.12 6.11 -7.42
CA PHE A 406 -19.15 5.39 -8.24
C PHE A 406 -18.80 6.03 -9.60
N LEU A 407 -18.97 7.34 -9.75
CA LEU A 407 -18.33 8.06 -10.84
C LEU A 407 -16.84 8.16 -10.52
N ARG A 408 -16.02 7.26 -11.03
CA ARG A 408 -14.60 7.13 -10.68
C ARG A 408 -13.82 8.39 -11.02
N GLY A 409 -13.17 9.00 -10.02
CA GLY A 409 -12.28 10.13 -10.18
C GLY A 409 -10.87 9.68 -10.56
N GLN A 410 -10.17 8.98 -9.66
CA GLN A 410 -8.83 8.40 -9.91
C GLN A 410 -8.82 6.93 -9.49
N ASN A 411 -8.00 6.12 -10.17
CA ASN A 411 -7.96 4.69 -9.92
C ASN A 411 -6.61 4.07 -10.30
N HIS A 412 -5.66 4.18 -9.40
CA HIS A 412 -4.35 3.55 -9.57
C HIS A 412 -4.41 2.03 -9.33
N TYR A 413 -5.27 1.61 -8.40
CA TYR A 413 -5.30 0.23 -7.90
C TYR A 413 -5.76 -0.76 -8.96
N ASP A 414 -6.93 -0.59 -9.56
CA ASP A 414 -7.47 -1.56 -10.52
C ASP A 414 -6.56 -1.69 -11.73
N SER A 415 -6.04 -0.56 -12.23
CA SER A 415 -5.09 -0.58 -13.34
C SER A 415 -3.77 -1.26 -12.98
N PHE A 416 -3.31 -1.17 -11.71
CA PHE A 416 -2.15 -1.91 -11.24
C PHE A 416 -2.43 -3.42 -11.18
N ILE A 417 -3.54 -3.82 -10.56
CA ILE A 417 -3.92 -5.24 -10.44
C ILE A 417 -4.04 -5.89 -11.83
N LEU A 418 -4.62 -5.18 -12.80
CA LEU A 418 -4.82 -5.68 -14.17
C LEU A 418 -3.60 -5.53 -15.08
N SER A 419 -2.51 -4.91 -14.62
CA SER A 419 -1.27 -4.77 -15.37
C SER A 419 -0.41 -6.03 -15.31
N GLY A 420 0.49 -6.19 -16.28
CA GLY A 420 1.53 -7.22 -16.20
C GLY A 420 2.53 -7.02 -15.06
N MET A 421 2.63 -5.80 -14.53
CA MET A 421 3.40 -5.49 -13.32
C MET A 421 2.76 -6.03 -12.05
N GLY A 422 1.42 -6.03 -11.98
CA GLY A 422 0.60 -6.61 -10.92
C GLY A 422 0.17 -8.03 -11.23
N HIS A 423 -1.12 -8.29 -11.36
CA HIS A 423 -1.68 -9.63 -11.51
C HIS A 423 -2.30 -9.90 -12.90
N GLY A 424 -2.17 -8.98 -13.86
CA GLY A 424 -2.79 -9.08 -15.17
C GLY A 424 -2.08 -10.05 -16.10
N SER A 425 -2.82 -11.05 -16.60
CA SER A 425 -2.33 -12.08 -17.52
C SER A 425 -2.39 -11.69 -19.00
N ARG A 426 -3.01 -10.56 -19.33
CA ARG A 426 -3.38 -10.13 -20.70
C ARG A 426 -2.70 -8.83 -21.13
N SER A 427 -1.66 -8.42 -20.46
CA SER A 427 -0.89 -7.21 -20.76
C SER A 427 -0.12 -7.33 -22.08
N PHE A 428 0.32 -6.20 -22.62
CA PHE A 428 1.29 -6.12 -23.72
C PHE A 428 2.75 -6.14 -23.26
N TYR A 429 2.95 -6.10 -21.93
CA TYR A 429 4.28 -6.14 -21.31
C TYR A 429 4.20 -6.94 -20.03
N PHE A 430 5.16 -7.81 -19.83
CA PHE A 430 5.36 -8.57 -18.60
C PHE A 430 6.80 -8.36 -18.14
N PRO A 431 7.03 -7.91 -16.89
CA PRO A 431 8.37 -7.90 -16.31
C PRO A 431 8.84 -9.35 -16.05
N GLU A 432 10.12 -9.53 -15.79
CA GLU A 432 10.66 -10.82 -15.35
C GLU A 432 9.99 -11.30 -14.05
N ARG A 433 9.64 -10.36 -13.18
CA ARG A 433 8.94 -10.61 -11.92
C ARG A 433 7.91 -9.51 -11.67
N GLN A 434 6.71 -9.90 -11.29
CA GLN A 434 5.67 -8.99 -10.85
C GLN A 434 6.07 -8.21 -9.60
N LYS A 435 5.45 -7.07 -9.39
CA LYS A 435 5.61 -6.24 -8.20
C LYS A 435 4.53 -6.57 -7.18
N ASP A 436 4.93 -6.76 -5.94
CA ASP A 436 3.99 -7.17 -4.88
C ASP A 436 3.00 -6.04 -4.52
N ASN A 437 3.47 -4.78 -4.60
CA ASN A 437 2.69 -3.62 -4.16
C ASN A 437 3.25 -2.31 -4.74
N CYS A 438 2.58 -1.22 -4.42
CA CYS A 438 2.93 0.14 -4.87
C CYS A 438 4.28 0.61 -4.31
N ALA A 439 4.62 0.21 -3.08
CA ALA A 439 5.89 0.58 -2.43
C ALA A 439 7.11 0.04 -3.17
N SER A 440 6.98 -1.06 -3.92
CA SER A 440 8.04 -1.63 -4.75
C SER A 440 8.60 -0.64 -5.78
N CYS A 441 7.80 0.36 -6.21
CA CYS A 441 8.22 1.41 -7.14
C CYS A 441 8.32 2.78 -6.47
N HIS A 442 7.34 3.14 -5.60
CA HIS A 442 7.22 4.47 -5.02
C HIS A 442 7.96 4.66 -3.68
N MET A 443 8.54 3.60 -3.14
CA MET A 443 9.37 3.65 -1.93
C MET A 443 10.67 2.86 -2.15
N PRO A 444 11.54 3.28 -3.12
CA PRO A 444 12.76 2.55 -3.41
C PRO A 444 13.65 2.43 -2.17
N LEU A 445 14.44 1.36 -2.10
CA LEU A 445 15.33 1.12 -0.98
C LEU A 445 16.53 2.06 -1.02
N LYS A 446 16.81 2.72 0.10
CA LYS A 446 17.97 3.61 0.31
C LYS A 446 18.85 3.08 1.41
N ALA A 447 20.17 3.08 1.22
CA ALA A 447 21.12 2.75 2.28
C ALA A 447 20.96 3.74 3.45
N SER A 448 20.89 3.23 4.69
CA SER A 448 20.64 4.04 5.87
C SER A 448 21.25 3.46 7.13
N GLY A 449 21.68 4.33 8.06
CA GLY A 449 22.05 4.01 9.42
C GLY A 449 20.89 4.07 10.43
N ASP A 450 19.69 4.36 9.97
CA ASP A 450 18.47 4.49 10.77
C ASP A 450 18.20 3.25 11.63
N PHE A 451 17.55 3.42 12.79
CA PHE A 451 17.18 2.30 13.66
C PHE A 451 16.19 1.32 13.02
N GLY A 452 15.37 1.79 12.06
CA GLY A 452 14.47 0.95 11.26
C GLY A 452 15.16 0.23 10.09
N ALA A 453 16.41 0.58 9.77
CA ALA A 453 17.12 0.01 8.65
C ALA A 453 17.45 -1.48 8.86
N LYS A 454 17.19 -2.26 7.83
CA LYS A 454 17.52 -3.69 7.78
C LYS A 454 17.85 -4.12 6.35
N ASP A 455 18.36 -5.33 6.20
CA ASP A 455 18.54 -5.94 4.89
C ASP A 455 17.17 -6.43 4.37
N PHE A 456 16.57 -5.65 3.46
CA PHE A 456 15.27 -5.95 2.87
C PHE A 456 15.37 -6.83 1.64
N ASP A 457 16.49 -6.79 0.93
CA ASP A 457 16.69 -7.42 -0.38
C ASP A 457 17.72 -8.56 -0.39
N GLY A 458 18.27 -8.91 0.78
CA GLY A 458 19.28 -9.97 0.93
C GLY A 458 20.68 -9.56 0.43
N SER A 459 20.90 -8.28 0.15
CA SER A 459 22.20 -7.77 -0.36
C SER A 459 23.28 -7.64 0.71
N GLY A 460 22.96 -7.88 1.98
CA GLY A 460 23.84 -7.64 3.13
C GLY A 460 23.94 -6.15 3.53
N ARG A 461 23.22 -5.25 2.86
CA ARG A 461 23.20 -3.81 3.13
C ARG A 461 21.97 -3.42 3.93
N ARG A 462 22.15 -2.59 4.93
CA ARG A 462 21.02 -2.03 5.69
C ARG A 462 20.39 -0.89 4.87
N THR A 463 19.09 -0.98 4.65
CA THR A 463 18.31 -0.01 3.88
C THR A 463 17.03 0.37 4.60
N VAL A 464 16.43 1.49 4.20
CA VAL A 464 15.06 1.91 4.54
C VAL A 464 14.27 2.14 3.26
N HIS A 465 12.95 2.08 3.35
CA HIS A 465 12.07 2.53 2.27
C HIS A 465 12.04 4.06 2.20
N ASP A 466 12.14 4.60 0.99
CA ASP A 466 12.07 6.06 0.76
C ASP A 466 10.66 6.60 1.06
N HIS A 467 10.56 7.54 2.00
CA HIS A 467 9.32 8.21 2.37
C HIS A 467 9.12 9.57 1.68
N LEU A 468 9.91 9.88 0.66
CA LEU A 468 9.63 11.00 -0.26
C LEU A 468 8.53 10.62 -1.26
N PHE A 469 8.35 9.33 -1.53
CA PHE A 469 7.37 8.78 -2.49
C PHE A 469 7.56 9.35 -3.90
N PRO A 470 8.70 9.07 -4.59
CA PRO A 470 8.95 9.55 -5.95
C PRO A 470 7.77 9.28 -6.89
N ALA A 471 7.29 10.31 -7.57
CA ALA A 471 6.12 10.27 -8.44
C ALA A 471 6.11 11.48 -9.40
N ALA A 472 5.08 11.63 -10.21
CA ALA A 472 4.85 12.81 -11.03
C ALA A 472 4.37 14.00 -10.15
N ASN A 473 5.27 14.63 -9.41
CA ASN A 473 4.93 15.70 -8.47
C ASN A 473 6.00 16.79 -8.31
N THR A 474 6.43 17.40 -9.41
CA THR A 474 7.44 18.48 -9.35
C THR A 474 6.85 19.84 -8.94
N GLY A 475 5.54 20.05 -9.09
CA GLY A 475 4.91 21.36 -8.84
C GLY A 475 4.69 21.67 -7.37
N LEU A 476 4.25 20.72 -6.55
CA LEU A 476 4.00 20.98 -5.13
C LEU A 476 5.27 21.42 -4.38
N PRO A 477 6.42 20.73 -4.46
CA PRO A 477 7.63 21.22 -3.81
C PRO A 477 8.10 22.58 -4.38
N ALA A 478 7.84 22.88 -5.66
CA ALA A 478 8.12 24.20 -6.23
C ALA A 478 7.22 25.29 -5.62
N LEU A 479 5.95 25.03 -5.39
CA LEU A 479 5.04 25.96 -4.70
C LEU A 479 5.45 26.18 -3.25
N LEU A 480 5.83 25.11 -2.54
CA LEU A 480 6.26 25.19 -1.14
C LEU A 480 7.60 25.92 -0.98
N LYS A 481 8.49 25.81 -1.95
CA LYS A 481 9.74 26.59 -1.98
C LYS A 481 9.48 28.10 -2.05
N LEU A 482 8.38 28.52 -2.69
CA LEU A 482 7.96 29.91 -2.81
C LEU A 482 7.12 30.41 -1.63
N ASP A 483 6.63 29.51 -0.77
CA ASP A 483 5.86 29.87 0.41
C ASP A 483 6.80 30.33 1.54
N PRO A 484 6.64 31.55 2.08
CA PRO A 484 7.51 32.05 3.16
C PRO A 484 7.56 31.15 4.40
N ARG A 485 6.52 30.39 4.66
CA ARG A 485 6.45 29.43 5.80
C ARG A 485 7.43 28.27 5.63
N TYR A 486 7.72 27.85 4.39
CA TYR A 486 8.49 26.65 4.07
C TYR A 486 9.75 26.91 3.24
N SER A 487 10.01 28.17 2.83
CA SER A 487 11.17 28.56 2.01
C SER A 487 12.52 28.27 2.68
N HIS A 488 12.53 28.23 4.02
CA HIS A 488 13.74 27.89 4.79
C HIS A 488 14.24 26.43 4.55
N MET A 489 13.38 25.56 3.99
CA MET A 489 13.72 24.18 3.62
C MET A 489 14.11 24.04 2.12
N SER A 490 14.59 25.10 1.48
CA SER A 490 14.84 25.22 0.03
C SER A 490 15.64 24.05 -0.55
N ASP A 491 16.74 23.64 0.11
CA ASP A 491 17.60 22.54 -0.36
C ASP A 491 16.86 21.20 -0.42
N GLY A 492 15.93 20.99 0.51
CA GLY A 492 15.06 19.82 0.53
C GLY A 492 14.06 19.84 -0.63
N TRP A 493 13.49 20.99 -0.95
CA TRP A 493 12.57 21.15 -2.07
C TRP A 493 13.28 20.94 -3.41
N ASP A 494 14.49 21.47 -3.59
CA ASP A 494 15.25 21.25 -4.81
C ASP A 494 15.59 19.77 -5.02
N ARG A 495 15.96 19.08 -3.95
CA ARG A 495 16.17 17.63 -3.97
C ARG A 495 14.87 16.88 -4.33
N ALA A 496 13.73 17.26 -3.77
CA ALA A 496 12.44 16.63 -4.06
C ALA A 496 12.06 16.83 -5.54
N ILE A 497 12.19 18.07 -6.07
CA ILE A 497 11.92 18.36 -7.49
C ILE A 497 12.81 17.50 -8.39
N ALA A 498 14.12 17.44 -8.11
CA ALA A 498 15.06 16.65 -8.89
C ALA A 498 14.71 15.15 -8.85
N THR A 499 14.44 14.60 -7.67
CA THR A 499 14.06 13.18 -7.50
C THR A 499 12.80 12.83 -8.27
N HIS A 500 11.76 13.67 -8.23
CA HIS A 500 10.53 13.46 -8.99
C HIS A 500 10.78 13.54 -10.50
N ALA A 501 11.59 14.49 -10.96
CA ALA A 501 11.94 14.63 -12.37
C ALA A 501 12.75 13.43 -12.89
N GLU A 502 13.75 12.97 -12.13
CA GLU A 502 14.53 11.77 -12.46
C GLU A 502 13.66 10.52 -12.51
N TYR A 503 12.75 10.36 -11.53
CA TYR A 503 11.83 9.24 -11.50
C TYR A 503 10.94 9.19 -12.75
N LEU A 504 10.44 10.34 -13.23
CA LEU A 504 9.66 10.41 -14.48
C LEU A 504 10.47 10.02 -15.71
N LYS A 505 11.75 10.42 -15.77
CA LYS A 505 12.65 10.15 -16.90
C LYS A 505 13.17 8.70 -16.93
N ASP A 506 13.16 7.99 -15.81
CA ASP A 506 13.73 6.65 -15.68
C ASP A 506 12.92 5.60 -16.43
N LYS A 507 13.06 5.57 -17.77
CA LYS A 507 12.50 4.54 -18.66
C LYS A 507 11.01 4.25 -18.44
N LYS A 508 10.24 5.27 -18.03
CA LYS A 508 8.78 5.11 -17.82
C LYS A 508 8.04 5.11 -19.14
N LEU A 509 8.47 6.01 -20.04
CA LEU A 509 7.87 6.17 -21.37
C LEU A 509 8.96 6.33 -22.41
N ARG A 510 8.61 6.06 -23.66
CA ARG A 510 9.38 6.44 -24.83
C ARG A 510 8.47 7.06 -25.89
N ILE A 511 9.03 7.93 -26.73
CA ILE A 511 8.35 8.54 -27.85
C ILE A 511 9.16 8.28 -29.11
N ASP A 512 8.49 8.06 -30.24
CA ASP A 512 9.09 7.71 -31.53
C ASP A 512 8.45 8.51 -32.65
N LEU A 513 9.23 9.25 -33.42
CA LEU A 513 8.84 9.70 -34.74
C LEU A 513 8.89 8.47 -35.64
N PHE A 514 7.77 7.76 -35.75
CA PHE A 514 7.70 6.44 -36.38
C PHE A 514 7.75 6.51 -37.89
N GLY A 515 6.86 7.31 -38.49
CA GLY A 515 6.70 7.29 -39.90
C GLY A 515 6.00 8.52 -40.52
N VAL A 516 5.94 8.57 -41.80
CA VAL A 516 5.19 9.57 -42.60
C VAL A 516 4.29 8.89 -43.62
N LYS A 517 3.11 9.47 -43.81
CA LYS A 517 2.15 9.08 -44.86
C LYS A 517 1.85 10.30 -45.73
N GLY A 518 1.63 10.11 -47.04
CA GLY A 518 1.15 11.15 -47.92
C GLY A 518 -0.33 11.45 -47.71
N MET A 519 -0.73 12.68 -47.96
CA MET A 519 -2.11 13.06 -48.15
C MET A 519 -2.41 13.24 -49.65
N ARG A 520 -3.56 12.71 -50.10
CA ARG A 520 -4.04 12.93 -51.49
C ARG A 520 -4.61 14.33 -51.64
N PRO A 521 -4.74 14.82 -52.87
CA PRO A 521 -5.30 16.16 -53.11
C PRO A 521 -6.73 16.35 -52.57
N ASP A 522 -7.51 15.28 -52.46
CA ASP A 522 -8.86 15.29 -51.89
C ASP A 522 -8.86 15.37 -50.33
N GLY A 523 -7.70 15.42 -49.73
CA GLY A 523 -7.53 15.46 -48.25
C GLY A 523 -7.58 14.09 -47.60
N SER A 524 -7.76 13.00 -48.33
CA SER A 524 -7.68 11.65 -47.75
C SER A 524 -6.23 11.24 -47.46
N ILE A 525 -6.05 10.40 -46.44
CA ILE A 525 -4.75 9.84 -46.07
C ILE A 525 -4.44 8.64 -46.96
N ASP A 526 -3.23 8.58 -47.49
CA ASP A 526 -2.75 7.40 -48.21
C ASP A 526 -2.02 6.46 -47.28
N ASP A 527 -2.76 5.57 -46.66
CA ASP A 527 -2.21 4.59 -45.72
C ASP A 527 -1.18 3.65 -46.36
N SER A 528 -1.28 3.42 -47.66
CA SER A 528 -0.33 2.59 -48.43
C SER A 528 1.05 3.25 -48.60
N SER A 529 1.12 4.60 -48.44
CA SER A 529 2.35 5.38 -48.55
C SER A 529 3.18 5.44 -47.25
N LEU A 530 2.83 4.69 -46.21
CA LEU A 530 3.57 4.72 -44.94
C LEU A 530 5.05 4.40 -45.15
N ALA A 531 5.90 5.40 -44.96
CA ALA A 531 7.34 5.27 -44.92
C ALA A 531 7.84 5.42 -43.49
N VAL A 532 8.46 4.34 -42.96
CA VAL A 532 9.02 4.35 -41.61
C VAL A 532 10.34 5.14 -41.60
N LEU A 533 10.43 6.09 -40.69
CA LEU A 533 11.63 6.92 -40.52
C LEU A 533 12.73 6.10 -39.84
N ARG A 534 13.93 6.16 -40.39
CA ARG A 534 15.14 5.47 -39.90
C ARG A 534 15.06 3.92 -40.00
N PRO A 535 16.03 3.25 -40.63
CA PRO A 535 17.22 3.91 -41.18
C PRO A 535 16.99 4.72 -42.46
N ASP A 536 15.89 4.46 -43.15
CA ASP A 536 15.55 5.19 -44.39
C ASP A 536 15.00 6.58 -44.05
N LEU A 537 15.38 7.54 -44.85
CA LEU A 537 14.99 8.94 -44.71
C LEU A 537 14.27 9.37 -45.99
N PRO A 538 12.93 9.18 -46.08
CA PRO A 538 12.20 9.53 -47.28
C PRO A 538 12.27 11.04 -47.56
N PRO A 539 12.53 11.47 -48.80
CA PRO A 539 12.57 12.89 -49.15
C PRO A 539 11.15 13.46 -49.16
N LEU A 540 10.95 14.56 -48.44
CA LEU A 540 9.67 15.29 -48.45
C LEU A 540 9.59 16.17 -49.68
N GLN A 541 8.42 16.19 -50.35
CA GLN A 541 8.15 17.01 -51.56
C GLN A 541 7.70 18.42 -51.14
N PRO A 542 8.35 19.50 -51.61
CA PRO A 542 7.84 20.84 -51.42
C PRO A 542 6.40 20.98 -51.98
N GLY A 543 5.54 21.65 -51.24
CA GLY A 543 4.12 21.84 -51.59
C GLY A 543 3.20 20.66 -51.26
N SER A 544 3.75 19.51 -50.79
CA SER A 544 2.96 18.37 -50.40
C SER A 544 2.61 18.39 -48.90
N THR A 545 1.54 17.68 -48.56
CA THR A 545 1.09 17.52 -47.17
C THR A 545 1.30 16.08 -46.76
N TYR A 546 1.77 15.91 -45.52
CA TYR A 546 2.05 14.62 -44.92
C TYR A 546 1.35 14.47 -43.58
N ILE A 547 1.09 13.23 -43.18
CA ILE A 547 0.73 12.85 -41.80
C ILE A 547 1.94 12.18 -41.17
N LEU A 548 2.39 12.73 -40.07
CA LEU A 548 3.47 12.18 -39.23
C LEU A 548 2.87 11.28 -38.17
N GLU A 549 3.35 10.06 -38.13
CA GLU A 549 2.98 9.06 -37.11
C GLU A 549 3.95 9.14 -35.94
N THR A 550 3.47 9.56 -34.79
CA THR A 550 4.25 9.63 -33.54
C THR A 550 3.69 8.66 -32.55
N VAL A 551 4.55 7.81 -31.95
CA VAL A 551 4.13 6.74 -31.04
C VAL A 551 4.64 7.05 -29.65
N ILE A 552 3.76 7.00 -28.64
CA ILE A 552 4.10 7.05 -27.21
C ILE A 552 3.89 5.67 -26.64
N ARG A 553 4.88 5.13 -25.94
CA ARG A 553 4.87 3.80 -25.33
C ARG A 553 5.11 3.88 -23.83
N THR A 554 4.24 3.25 -23.03
CA THR A 554 4.49 2.99 -21.61
C THR A 554 5.34 1.75 -21.44
N LEU A 555 6.36 1.82 -20.57
CA LEU A 555 7.32 0.74 -20.35
C LEU A 555 7.24 0.26 -18.90
N ASN A 556 7.95 0.92 -18.02
CA ASN A 556 8.10 0.52 -16.62
C ASN A 556 7.06 1.24 -15.72
N ILE A 557 5.78 1.09 -16.04
CA ILE A 557 4.64 1.67 -15.33
C ILE A 557 3.64 0.58 -14.99
N GLY A 558 3.15 0.57 -13.74
CA GLY A 558 2.18 -0.42 -13.26
C GLY A 558 0.71 0.02 -13.31
N HIS A 559 0.42 1.27 -13.65
CA HIS A 559 -0.94 1.81 -13.76
C HIS A 559 -1.05 2.75 -14.96
N HIS A 560 -2.24 3.20 -15.30
CA HIS A 560 -2.43 4.15 -16.39
C HIS A 560 -1.54 5.38 -16.25
N PHE A 561 -0.94 5.84 -17.31
CA PHE A 561 -0.27 7.13 -17.41
C PHE A 561 -1.18 8.11 -18.18
N SER A 562 -1.59 9.23 -17.61
CA SER A 562 -1.35 9.71 -16.28
C SER A 562 -2.44 9.23 -15.31
N GLN A 563 -2.15 9.35 -13.99
CA GLN A 563 -3.12 9.09 -12.95
C GLN A 563 -3.04 10.19 -11.86
N GLY A 564 -3.95 10.13 -10.89
CA GLY A 564 -4.17 11.16 -9.88
C GLY A 564 -5.27 12.11 -10.31
N THR A 565 -5.17 13.38 -9.96
CA THR A 565 -6.07 14.43 -10.45
C THR A 565 -5.74 14.75 -11.90
N VAL A 566 -6.17 13.87 -12.80
CA VAL A 566 -5.79 13.84 -14.22
C VAL A 566 -6.28 15.03 -15.02
N ASP A 567 -7.32 15.69 -14.54
CA ASP A 567 -7.94 16.89 -15.12
C ASP A 567 -7.10 18.17 -14.95
N SER A 568 -6.10 18.14 -14.05
CA SER A 568 -5.31 19.33 -13.72
C SER A 568 -3.80 19.10 -13.80
N ASN A 569 -3.35 17.94 -14.25
CA ASN A 569 -1.95 17.73 -14.65
C ASN A 569 -1.85 18.07 -16.13
N GLU A 570 -0.78 18.72 -16.56
CA GLU A 570 -0.49 18.89 -17.98
C GLU A 570 0.57 17.89 -18.41
N ILE A 571 0.15 16.92 -19.25
CA ILE A 571 1.02 16.03 -19.98
C ILE A 571 0.69 16.19 -21.44
N TRP A 572 1.64 16.64 -22.23
CA TRP A 572 1.38 16.96 -23.64
C TRP A 572 2.56 16.62 -24.54
N VAL A 573 2.26 16.46 -25.82
CA VAL A 573 3.29 16.31 -26.85
C VAL A 573 3.57 17.67 -27.46
N GLU A 574 4.82 18.11 -27.38
CA GLU A 574 5.32 19.24 -28.15
C GLU A 574 5.94 18.73 -29.43
N PHE A 575 5.48 19.24 -30.55
CA PHE A 575 5.99 18.96 -31.90
C PHE A 575 6.51 20.24 -32.52
N THR A 576 7.69 20.18 -33.17
CA THR A 576 8.22 21.24 -34.00
C THR A 576 8.83 20.66 -35.26
N ALA A 577 8.66 21.40 -36.36
CA ALA A 577 9.31 21.15 -37.65
C ALA A 577 10.03 22.43 -38.09
N THR A 578 11.34 22.35 -38.37
CA THR A 578 12.16 23.47 -38.77
C THR A 578 12.91 23.15 -40.06
N ASP A 579 13.07 24.13 -40.96
CA ASP A 579 13.91 23.98 -42.11
C ASP A 579 15.39 24.26 -41.79
N SER A 580 16.30 24.15 -42.78
CA SER A 580 17.74 24.34 -42.57
C SER A 580 18.13 25.72 -42.09
N ASP A 581 17.32 26.74 -42.34
CA ASP A 581 17.57 28.12 -41.92
C ASP A 581 16.99 28.39 -40.51
N GLY A 582 16.44 27.36 -39.87
CA GLY A 582 15.82 27.47 -38.52
C GLY A 582 14.40 28.04 -38.56
N ARG A 583 13.80 28.24 -39.72
CA ARG A 583 12.40 28.67 -39.83
C ARG A 583 11.47 27.57 -39.40
N VAL A 584 10.58 27.89 -38.48
CA VAL A 584 9.52 26.98 -38.01
C VAL A 584 8.46 26.86 -39.11
N ILE A 585 8.28 25.67 -39.65
CA ILE A 585 7.30 25.36 -40.72
C ILE A 585 6.09 24.59 -40.19
N GLY A 586 6.19 24.07 -38.94
CA GLY A 586 5.10 23.41 -38.22
C GLY A 586 5.37 23.39 -36.75
N ARG A 587 4.35 23.62 -35.94
CA ARG A 587 4.44 23.53 -34.47
C ARG A 587 3.08 23.17 -33.88
N ASN A 588 3.13 22.44 -32.77
CA ASN A 588 1.98 22.14 -31.93
C ASN A 588 2.48 21.84 -30.49
N GLY A 589 1.70 22.17 -29.49
CA GLY A 589 2.08 21.91 -28.10
C GLY A 589 3.14 22.87 -27.55
N THR A 590 3.31 24.03 -28.17
CA THR A 590 4.19 25.06 -27.62
C THR A 590 3.51 25.83 -26.48
N THR A 591 4.29 26.34 -25.55
CA THR A 591 3.80 27.30 -24.56
C THR A 591 3.83 28.71 -25.13
N ARG A 592 2.91 29.56 -24.68
CA ARG A 592 2.87 30.97 -25.14
C ARG A 592 4.05 31.79 -24.61
N ASP A 593 4.63 31.35 -23.51
CA ASP A 593 5.79 32.01 -22.89
C ASP A 593 7.08 31.26 -23.27
N PRO A 594 8.14 31.96 -23.72
CA PRO A 594 9.43 31.36 -24.04
C PRO A 594 10.05 30.55 -22.90
N ASP A 595 9.72 30.90 -21.64
CA ASP A 595 10.23 30.23 -20.43
C ASP A 595 9.36 29.04 -19.99
N ASP A 596 8.49 28.50 -20.85
CA ASP A 596 7.54 27.41 -20.55
C ASP A 596 6.55 27.71 -19.39
N ALA A 597 6.34 28.99 -19.06
CA ALA A 597 5.52 29.40 -17.90
C ALA A 597 4.04 29.56 -18.22
N GLY A 598 3.71 29.87 -19.47
CA GLY A 598 2.36 30.16 -19.90
C GLY A 598 1.50 28.92 -20.18
N PRO A 599 0.26 29.13 -20.65
CA PRO A 599 -0.61 28.05 -21.08
C PRO A 599 -0.05 27.33 -22.31
N VAL A 600 -0.28 26.03 -22.37
CA VAL A 600 0.03 25.20 -23.55
C VAL A 600 -1.00 25.48 -24.66
N ASP A 601 -0.61 25.31 -25.92
CA ASP A 601 -1.53 25.43 -27.05
C ASP A 601 -2.78 24.58 -26.85
N GLU A 602 -3.95 25.16 -27.01
CA GLU A 602 -5.25 24.51 -26.76
C GLU A 602 -5.44 23.22 -27.56
N TRP A 603 -4.91 23.17 -28.80
CA TRP A 603 -5.02 22.03 -29.73
C TRP A 603 -3.87 21.03 -29.62
N SER A 604 -3.15 21.05 -28.50
CA SER A 604 -2.11 20.07 -28.23
C SER A 604 -2.67 18.67 -28.00
N HIS A 605 -1.88 17.65 -28.27
CA HIS A 605 -2.22 16.31 -27.83
C HIS A 605 -1.89 16.17 -26.33
N PHE A 606 -2.92 16.12 -25.50
CA PHE A 606 -2.78 15.90 -24.05
C PHE A 606 -2.99 14.43 -23.71
N VAL A 607 -2.07 13.88 -22.88
CA VAL A 607 -2.19 12.53 -22.30
C VAL A 607 -2.91 12.64 -20.95
N ASN A 608 -4.15 13.12 -20.99
CA ASN A 608 -4.97 13.47 -19.83
C ASN A 608 -6.38 12.89 -19.96
N VAL A 609 -7.20 13.11 -18.94
CA VAL A 609 -8.66 13.01 -19.01
C VAL A 609 -9.23 14.42 -18.85
N HIS A 610 -10.04 14.87 -19.79
CA HIS A 610 -10.79 16.12 -19.64
C HIS A 610 -12.22 15.80 -19.23
N MET A 611 -12.66 16.38 -18.12
CA MET A 611 -14.00 16.21 -17.54
C MET A 611 -14.89 17.39 -17.92
N LEU A 612 -16.19 17.13 -18.02
CA LEU A 612 -17.22 18.14 -18.24
C LEU A 612 -18.17 18.21 -17.05
N ASP A 613 -18.71 19.42 -16.83
CA ASP A 613 -19.86 19.63 -15.96
C ASP A 613 -21.19 19.31 -16.67
N ARG A 614 -22.33 19.54 -16.02
CA ARG A 614 -23.66 19.26 -16.56
C ARG A 614 -24.02 20.17 -17.74
N GLU A 615 -23.42 21.35 -17.81
CA GLU A 615 -23.62 22.33 -18.88
C GLU A 615 -22.65 22.15 -20.04
N GLY A 616 -21.80 21.09 -19.99
CA GLY A 616 -20.83 20.78 -21.04
C GLY A 616 -19.58 21.66 -21.00
N ARG A 617 -19.32 22.37 -19.90
CA ARG A 617 -18.10 23.17 -19.70
C ARG A 617 -16.99 22.28 -19.12
N ARG A 618 -15.74 22.55 -19.51
CA ARG A 618 -14.59 21.82 -18.98
C ARG A 618 -14.43 22.09 -17.48
N ILE A 619 -14.18 21.03 -16.72
CA ILE A 619 -13.69 21.12 -15.35
C ILE A 619 -12.26 21.66 -15.39
N ASP A 620 -12.02 22.80 -14.78
CA ASP A 620 -10.78 23.59 -14.92
C ASP A 620 -10.10 23.93 -13.60
N ARG A 621 -10.72 23.59 -12.47
CA ARG A 621 -10.26 24.00 -11.14
C ARG A 621 -10.42 22.91 -10.07
N ARG A 622 -10.44 21.67 -10.47
CA ARG A 622 -10.61 20.52 -9.55
C ARG A 622 -11.85 20.62 -8.68
N ASN A 623 -12.94 21.00 -9.26
CA ASN A 623 -14.24 21.10 -8.62
C ASN A 623 -15.01 19.76 -8.74
N PRO A 624 -14.77 18.78 -7.83
CA PRO A 624 -15.31 17.45 -7.99
C PRO A 624 -16.83 17.40 -7.89
N GLN A 625 -17.44 18.36 -7.22
CA GLN A 625 -18.89 18.50 -7.11
C GLN A 625 -19.58 18.74 -8.46
N ASP A 626 -18.87 19.28 -9.45
CA ASP A 626 -19.41 19.62 -10.74
C ASP A 626 -19.11 18.56 -11.83
N ILE A 627 -18.26 17.57 -11.55
CA ILE A 627 -17.90 16.53 -12.50
C ILE A 627 -19.14 15.71 -12.89
N PHE A 628 -19.45 15.68 -14.19
CA PHE A 628 -20.60 14.97 -14.74
C PHE A 628 -20.20 13.81 -15.66
N THR A 629 -19.27 14.05 -16.61
CA THR A 629 -18.83 13.04 -17.58
C THR A 629 -17.44 13.38 -18.12
N PRO A 630 -16.62 12.38 -18.53
CA PRO A 630 -15.43 12.68 -19.28
C PRO A 630 -15.76 13.13 -20.71
N LEU A 631 -15.04 14.15 -21.21
CA LEU A 631 -15.05 14.54 -22.61
C LEU A 631 -14.22 13.54 -23.42
N TYR A 632 -13.00 13.29 -23.00
CA TYR A 632 -12.15 12.24 -23.54
C TYR A 632 -11.18 11.71 -22.48
N ASP A 633 -10.71 10.49 -22.71
CA ASP A 633 -9.67 9.84 -21.92
C ASP A 633 -8.55 9.39 -22.86
N LYS A 634 -7.38 10.03 -22.73
CA LYS A 634 -6.16 9.75 -23.50
C LYS A 634 -5.05 9.14 -22.63
N GLN A 635 -5.42 8.60 -21.48
CA GLN A 635 -4.49 7.86 -20.65
C GLN A 635 -3.95 6.63 -21.40
N ILE A 636 -2.69 6.31 -21.17
CA ILE A 636 -2.04 5.15 -21.81
C ILE A 636 -1.92 4.03 -20.77
N PRO A 637 -2.56 2.87 -21.00
CA PRO A 637 -2.48 1.73 -20.09
C PRO A 637 -1.05 1.19 -19.92
N PRO A 638 -0.76 0.45 -18.83
CA PRO A 638 0.54 -0.20 -18.61
C PRO A 638 0.93 -1.13 -19.76
N GLY A 639 2.12 -0.94 -20.30
CA GLY A 639 2.62 -1.73 -21.43
C GLY A 639 1.89 -1.48 -22.76
N ALA A 640 1.04 -0.45 -22.85
CA ALA A 640 0.34 -0.06 -24.06
C ALA A 640 1.04 1.09 -24.80
N ALA A 641 0.51 1.45 -25.96
CA ALA A 641 0.97 2.57 -26.78
C ALA A 641 -0.19 3.44 -27.25
N SER A 642 0.12 4.67 -27.62
CA SER A 642 -0.80 5.60 -28.29
C SER A 642 -0.14 6.16 -29.52
N VAL A 643 -0.89 6.29 -30.63
CA VAL A 643 -0.43 6.96 -31.85
C VAL A 643 -0.98 8.38 -31.87
N VAL A 644 -0.14 9.33 -32.25
CA VAL A 644 -0.48 10.73 -32.42
C VAL A 644 -0.17 11.12 -33.84
N HIS A 645 -1.14 11.74 -34.53
CA HIS A 645 -1.04 12.12 -35.95
C HIS A 645 -0.85 13.63 -36.05
N TYR A 646 0.21 14.06 -36.72
CA TYR A 646 0.45 15.45 -37.03
C TYR A 646 0.37 15.72 -38.53
N LYS A 647 -0.44 16.68 -38.95
CA LYS A 647 -0.49 17.17 -40.34
C LYS A 647 0.62 18.18 -40.56
N LEU A 648 1.54 17.88 -41.49
CA LEU A 648 2.61 18.77 -41.90
C LEU A 648 2.45 19.15 -43.35
N ALA A 649 2.15 20.43 -43.62
CA ALA A 649 2.22 21.01 -44.95
C ALA A 649 3.65 21.53 -45.20
N VAL A 650 4.35 20.95 -46.15
CA VAL A 650 5.70 21.35 -46.52
C VAL A 650 5.61 22.58 -47.44
N PRO A 651 6.15 23.77 -47.07
CA PRO A 651 6.12 24.94 -47.92
C PRO A 651 6.84 24.73 -49.28
N THR A 652 6.34 25.35 -50.34
CA THR A 652 7.00 25.30 -51.68
C THR A 652 8.40 25.94 -51.66
N ASP A 653 8.62 26.91 -50.78
CA ASP A 653 9.88 27.67 -50.64
C ASP A 653 10.77 27.13 -49.51
N VAL A 654 10.47 25.95 -48.95
CA VAL A 654 11.25 25.33 -47.86
C VAL A 654 12.74 25.26 -48.21
N LYS A 655 13.60 25.56 -47.26
CA LYS A 655 15.05 25.51 -47.40
C LYS A 655 15.63 24.21 -46.84
N GLY A 656 16.42 23.52 -47.63
CA GLY A 656 17.20 22.36 -47.22
C GLY A 656 16.44 21.28 -46.47
N PRO A 657 17.12 20.45 -45.65
CA PRO A 657 16.50 19.42 -44.86
C PRO A 657 15.56 19.97 -43.77
N ILE A 658 14.52 19.21 -43.47
CA ILE A 658 13.56 19.52 -42.42
C ILE A 658 13.89 18.69 -41.18
N THR A 659 14.07 19.36 -40.06
CA THR A 659 14.24 18.71 -38.76
C THR A 659 12.89 18.65 -38.00
N LEU A 660 12.44 17.44 -37.71
CA LEU A 660 11.28 17.15 -36.89
C LEU A 660 11.74 16.83 -35.46
N SER A 661 11.11 17.40 -34.46
CA SER A 661 11.37 17.15 -33.04
C SER A 661 10.06 16.96 -32.30
N VAL A 662 10.01 15.94 -31.46
CA VAL A 662 8.89 15.69 -30.54
C VAL A 662 9.43 15.52 -29.12
N ARG A 663 8.68 16.06 -28.16
CA ARG A 663 8.94 15.89 -26.73
C ARG A 663 7.65 15.56 -26.01
N LEU A 664 7.66 14.55 -25.15
CA LEU A 664 6.58 14.33 -24.18
C LEU A 664 6.91 15.10 -22.91
N ARG A 665 6.09 16.07 -22.60
CA ARG A 665 6.32 17.06 -21.53
C ARG A 665 5.33 16.89 -20.39
N TYR A 666 5.75 17.24 -19.19
CA TYR A 666 4.95 17.17 -17.98
C TYR A 666 5.10 18.43 -17.14
N ARG A 667 3.97 18.97 -16.68
CA ARG A 667 3.90 20.00 -15.65
C ARG A 667 2.82 19.60 -14.64
N LYS A 668 3.18 19.57 -13.36
CA LYS A 668 2.20 19.38 -12.28
C LYS A 668 1.41 20.65 -12.11
N PHE A 669 0.12 20.55 -12.19
CA PHE A 669 -0.86 21.63 -12.25
C PHE A 669 -0.81 22.41 -13.57
N ASP A 670 -1.95 22.47 -14.24
CA ASP A 670 -2.09 23.28 -15.45
C ASP A 670 -2.10 24.78 -15.11
N HIS A 671 -1.81 25.58 -16.11
CA HIS A 671 -1.68 27.03 -15.95
C HIS A 671 -3.00 27.66 -15.47
N LEU A 672 -4.12 27.26 -16.05
CA LEU A 672 -5.45 27.79 -15.71
C LEU A 672 -5.83 27.50 -14.24
N TYR A 673 -5.54 26.29 -13.77
CA TYR A 673 -5.75 25.94 -12.37
C TYR A 673 -4.90 26.81 -11.43
N MET A 674 -3.65 27.07 -11.80
CA MET A 674 -2.77 27.95 -11.02
C MET A 674 -3.24 29.39 -11.04
N GLU A 675 -3.85 29.87 -12.10
CA GLU A 675 -4.52 31.18 -12.12
C GLU A 675 -5.65 31.25 -11.09
N TYR A 676 -6.49 30.19 -10.99
CA TYR A 676 -7.54 30.11 -9.98
C TYR A 676 -6.96 30.09 -8.55
N VAL A 677 -5.96 29.27 -8.29
CA VAL A 677 -5.30 29.13 -6.97
C VAL A 677 -4.71 30.47 -6.51
N HIS A 678 -4.18 31.30 -7.42
CA HIS A 678 -3.55 32.56 -7.09
C HIS A 678 -4.48 33.78 -7.22
N ARG A 679 -5.71 33.58 -7.73
CA ARG A 679 -6.69 34.66 -7.86
C ARG A 679 -7.00 35.28 -6.50
N GLY A 680 -6.89 36.58 -6.40
CA GLY A 680 -7.16 37.35 -5.17
C GLY A 680 -6.01 37.33 -4.14
N THR A 681 -4.93 36.58 -4.39
CA THR A 681 -3.75 36.59 -3.48
C THR A 681 -2.81 37.77 -3.69
N GLY A 682 -2.97 38.55 -4.78
CA GLY A 682 -2.04 39.59 -5.19
C GLY A 682 -0.66 39.11 -5.65
N ARG A 683 -0.47 37.78 -5.78
CA ARG A 683 0.78 37.16 -6.23
C ARG A 683 0.65 36.72 -7.69
N PRO A 684 1.74 36.81 -8.48
CA PRO A 684 1.75 36.30 -9.85
C PRO A 684 1.61 34.76 -9.85
N VAL A 685 1.07 34.23 -10.97
CA VAL A 685 1.04 32.78 -11.20
C VAL A 685 2.49 32.26 -11.21
N PRO A 686 2.83 31.27 -10.40
CA PRO A 686 4.22 30.81 -10.30
C PRO A 686 4.63 30.01 -11.56
N LYS A 687 5.89 30.12 -11.93
CA LYS A 687 6.51 29.28 -12.96
C LYS A 687 6.79 27.90 -12.36
N LEU A 688 5.98 26.90 -12.76
CA LEU A 688 6.18 25.53 -12.30
C LEU A 688 7.16 24.77 -13.21
N PRO A 689 7.95 23.82 -12.64
CA PRO A 689 8.88 23.04 -13.43
C PRO A 689 8.20 22.24 -14.53
N VAL A 690 8.72 22.33 -15.74
CA VAL A 690 8.38 21.47 -16.87
C VAL A 690 9.44 20.40 -17.03
N VAL A 691 9.04 19.14 -17.16
CA VAL A 691 9.94 17.99 -17.31
C VAL A 691 9.75 17.41 -18.70
N ASP A 692 10.80 17.35 -19.50
CA ASP A 692 10.84 16.56 -20.72
C ASP A 692 11.04 15.09 -20.32
N ILE A 693 9.96 14.29 -20.38
CA ILE A 693 9.98 12.88 -19.98
C ILE A 693 10.80 12.05 -20.96
N CYS A 694 10.52 12.23 -22.24
CA CYS A 694 11.26 11.61 -23.36
C CYS A 694 11.13 12.48 -24.62
N ALA A 695 12.05 12.29 -25.54
CA ALA A 695 12.11 13.06 -26.77
C ALA A 695 12.64 12.22 -27.94
N ASP A 696 12.29 12.61 -29.15
CA ASP A 696 12.86 12.08 -30.38
C ASP A 696 13.05 13.19 -31.43
N LYS A 697 14.04 13.02 -32.30
CA LYS A 697 14.39 13.98 -33.35
C LYS A 697 14.86 13.27 -34.60
N VAL A 698 14.40 13.74 -35.76
CA VAL A 698 14.81 13.22 -37.05
C VAL A 698 14.96 14.38 -38.05
N THR A 699 15.94 14.30 -38.91
CA THR A 699 16.13 15.25 -40.02
C THR A 699 15.86 14.54 -41.37
N LEU A 700 14.97 15.06 -42.16
CA LEU A 700 14.54 14.48 -43.44
C LEU A 700 15.03 15.31 -44.61
N PRO A 701 15.49 14.68 -45.71
CA PRO A 701 15.80 15.39 -46.94
C PRO A 701 14.57 15.99 -47.57
N VAL A 702 14.74 17.02 -48.37
CA VAL A 702 13.69 17.65 -49.16
C VAL A 702 13.99 17.45 -50.65
N ALA A 703 13.06 16.93 -51.45
CA ALA A 703 13.26 16.64 -52.84
C ALA A 703 13.59 17.91 -53.65
N GLY A 704 14.56 17.82 -54.57
CA GLY A 704 14.96 18.93 -55.40
C GLY A 704 15.74 20.06 -54.67
N ARG A 705 16.15 19.84 -53.44
CA ARG A 705 16.99 20.77 -52.67
C ARG A 705 18.40 20.17 -52.44
N SER A 706 19.39 21.03 -52.10
CA SER A 706 20.72 20.56 -51.77
C SER A 706 20.68 19.90 -50.39
N ASN A 707 20.76 18.55 -50.31
CA ASN A 707 20.43 17.79 -49.09
C ASN A 707 21.43 16.67 -48.85
N ARG A 708 22.47 16.96 -48.14
CA ARG A 708 23.21 15.90 -47.50
C ARG A 708 22.67 15.72 -46.07
N VAL A 709 21.87 14.67 -45.86
CA VAL A 709 21.45 14.27 -44.50
C VAL A 709 22.25 13.03 -44.14
N GLU A 710 22.94 13.12 -43.00
CA GLU A 710 23.70 11.98 -42.47
C GLU A 710 22.77 10.83 -42.10
N PRO A 711 23.20 9.57 -42.24
CA PRO A 711 22.44 8.42 -41.80
C PRO A 711 22.03 8.56 -40.33
N GLN A 712 20.79 8.26 -40.01
CA GLN A 712 20.23 8.33 -38.66
C GLN A 712 19.71 6.96 -38.22
N THR A 713 20.03 6.58 -37.00
CA THR A 713 19.52 5.37 -36.37
C THR A 713 18.45 5.72 -35.35
N SER A 714 17.43 4.86 -35.21
CA SER A 714 16.44 5.02 -34.14
C SER A 714 17.09 4.72 -32.78
N PRO A 715 16.76 5.52 -31.74
CA PRO A 715 17.13 5.17 -30.37
C PRO A 715 16.41 3.92 -29.85
N ILE A 716 15.32 3.50 -30.51
CA ILE A 716 14.56 2.30 -30.16
C ILE A 716 15.12 1.12 -30.94
N GLN A 717 15.82 0.24 -30.23
CA GLN A 717 16.41 -0.97 -30.79
C GLN A 717 15.99 -2.19 -29.96
N PRO A 718 15.85 -3.36 -30.58
CA PRO A 718 15.87 -3.61 -32.04
C PRO A 718 14.66 -3.04 -32.78
N ALA A 719 14.75 -2.90 -34.10
CA ALA A 719 13.76 -2.23 -34.95
C ALA A 719 12.32 -2.79 -34.84
N TRP A 720 12.19 -4.08 -34.55
CA TRP A 720 10.90 -4.70 -34.39
C TRP A 720 10.05 -4.06 -33.24
N GLN A 721 10.71 -3.52 -32.21
CA GLN A 721 9.99 -2.85 -31.11
C GLN A 721 9.19 -1.64 -31.60
N ARG A 722 9.67 -0.91 -32.57
CA ARG A 722 8.99 0.24 -33.17
C ARG A 722 7.68 -0.19 -33.83
N TRP A 723 7.73 -1.27 -34.63
CA TRP A 723 6.54 -1.83 -35.27
C TRP A 723 5.54 -2.40 -34.28
N ASN A 724 6.05 -3.05 -33.21
CA ASN A 724 5.21 -3.55 -32.13
C ASN A 724 4.49 -2.40 -31.40
N ASP A 725 5.19 -1.33 -31.08
CA ASP A 725 4.63 -0.15 -30.41
C ASP A 725 3.57 0.53 -31.27
N TYR A 726 3.87 0.71 -32.57
CA TYR A 726 2.94 1.27 -33.53
C TYR A 726 1.69 0.40 -33.70
N GLY A 727 1.88 -0.91 -33.87
CA GLY A 727 0.77 -1.85 -33.98
C GLY A 727 -0.14 -1.87 -32.77
N ILE A 728 0.45 -1.84 -31.54
CA ILE A 728 -0.32 -1.75 -30.29
C ILE A 728 -1.06 -0.40 -30.21
N GLY A 729 -0.42 0.70 -30.59
CA GLY A 729 -1.05 2.01 -30.62
C GLY A 729 -2.25 2.06 -31.58
N CYS A 730 -2.10 1.53 -32.78
CA CYS A 730 -3.20 1.41 -33.73
C CYS A 730 -4.34 0.51 -33.22
N LEU A 731 -4.01 -0.61 -32.59
CA LEU A 731 -5.02 -1.51 -32.00
C LEU A 731 -5.86 -0.80 -30.92
N LEU A 732 -5.24 0.08 -30.12
CA LEU A 732 -5.88 0.79 -29.02
C LEU A 732 -6.30 2.22 -29.36
N GLU A 733 -6.18 2.64 -30.62
CA GLU A 733 -6.52 3.98 -31.06
C GLU A 733 -7.95 4.36 -30.68
N GLY A 734 -8.13 5.58 -30.18
CA GLY A 734 -9.41 6.04 -29.65
C GLY A 734 -9.49 6.14 -28.14
N GLY A 735 -8.46 5.66 -27.41
CA GLY A 735 -8.32 5.80 -25.96
C GLY A 735 -8.91 4.65 -25.15
N VAL A 736 -8.90 4.80 -23.83
CA VAL A 736 -9.41 3.81 -22.88
C VAL A 736 -10.92 3.61 -23.08
N GLY A 737 -11.34 2.37 -23.26
CA GLY A 737 -12.74 2.00 -23.48
C GLY A 737 -13.25 2.17 -24.91
N ALA A 738 -12.47 2.77 -25.83
CA ALA A 738 -12.81 2.77 -27.24
C ALA A 738 -12.55 1.37 -27.82
N LYS A 739 -13.56 0.80 -28.47
CA LYS A 739 -13.48 -0.51 -29.15
C LYS A 739 -13.18 -0.41 -30.65
N ARG A 740 -12.76 0.73 -31.11
CA ARG A 740 -12.58 1.00 -32.54
C ARG A 740 -11.18 1.52 -32.81
N GLY A 741 -10.20 0.64 -32.70
CA GLY A 741 -8.85 0.93 -33.15
C GLY A 741 -8.73 0.90 -34.65
N ASN A 742 -7.60 1.37 -35.17
CA ASN A 742 -7.21 1.21 -36.58
C ASN A 742 -6.69 -0.23 -36.81
N LEU A 743 -7.61 -1.19 -36.82
CA LEU A 743 -7.30 -2.62 -36.78
C LEU A 743 -6.53 -3.08 -38.04
N ARG A 744 -6.85 -2.49 -39.21
CA ARG A 744 -6.14 -2.85 -40.47
C ARG A 744 -4.68 -2.42 -40.44
N GLN A 745 -4.40 -1.21 -39.92
CA GLN A 745 -3.01 -0.76 -39.77
C GLN A 745 -2.27 -1.52 -38.70
N ALA A 746 -2.95 -1.90 -37.61
CA ALA A 746 -2.39 -2.75 -36.58
C ALA A 746 -1.99 -4.13 -37.15
N GLU A 747 -2.84 -4.76 -37.97
CA GLU A 747 -2.53 -6.01 -38.68
C GLU A 747 -1.28 -5.86 -39.56
N VAL A 748 -1.24 -4.83 -40.42
CA VAL A 748 -0.06 -4.55 -41.25
C VAL A 748 1.21 -4.35 -40.41
N ALA A 749 1.12 -3.67 -39.28
CA ALA A 749 2.27 -3.45 -38.42
C ALA A 749 2.81 -4.77 -37.86
N PHE A 750 1.94 -5.67 -37.43
CA PHE A 750 2.37 -6.98 -36.86
C PHE A 750 2.86 -7.92 -37.97
N ASP A 751 2.29 -7.86 -39.18
CA ASP A 751 2.81 -8.60 -40.34
C ASP A 751 4.23 -8.12 -40.73
N LYS A 752 4.48 -6.80 -40.65
CA LYS A 752 5.82 -6.23 -40.86
C LYS A 752 6.79 -6.68 -39.78
N LEU A 753 6.37 -6.69 -38.50
CA LEU A 753 7.16 -7.18 -37.38
C LEU A 753 7.59 -8.64 -37.67
N LEU A 754 6.64 -9.50 -38.07
CA LEU A 754 6.92 -10.91 -38.41
C LEU A 754 7.88 -11.01 -39.58
N SER A 755 7.80 -10.16 -40.61
CA SER A 755 8.69 -10.17 -41.77
C SER A 755 10.15 -9.78 -41.46
N LEU A 756 10.39 -9.12 -40.32
CA LEU A 756 11.76 -8.78 -39.83
C LEU A 756 12.54 -10.00 -39.33
N GLY A 757 11.85 -11.09 -39.02
CA GLY A 757 12.47 -12.39 -38.70
C GLY A 757 13.34 -12.41 -37.42
N ALA A 758 13.20 -11.41 -36.53
CA ALA A 758 13.93 -11.40 -35.27
C ALA A 758 13.34 -12.45 -34.30
N ASN A 759 14.11 -13.44 -33.91
CA ASN A 759 13.65 -14.59 -33.13
C ASN A 759 12.93 -14.18 -31.80
N ASP A 760 13.46 -13.21 -31.07
CA ASP A 760 12.88 -12.70 -29.82
C ASP A 760 11.56 -11.92 -30.01
N ALA A 761 11.25 -11.51 -31.24
CA ALA A 761 10.10 -10.68 -31.60
C ALA A 761 8.91 -11.45 -32.12
N VAL A 762 9.14 -12.62 -32.69
CA VAL A 762 8.16 -13.35 -33.53
C VAL A 762 6.90 -13.69 -32.73
N TRP A 763 7.04 -14.11 -31.48
CA TRP A 763 5.87 -14.38 -30.65
C TRP A 763 5.03 -13.13 -30.36
N HIS A 764 5.65 -11.95 -30.20
CA HIS A 764 4.93 -10.67 -30.02
C HIS A 764 4.07 -10.37 -31.27
N GLY A 765 4.65 -10.56 -32.46
CA GLY A 765 3.93 -10.39 -33.71
C GLY A 765 2.70 -11.30 -33.81
N HIS A 766 2.87 -12.59 -33.60
CA HIS A 766 1.77 -13.55 -33.65
C HIS A 766 0.71 -13.30 -32.57
N ALA A 767 1.11 -13.09 -31.31
CA ALA A 767 0.17 -12.87 -30.21
C ALA A 767 -0.64 -11.57 -30.39
N ASN A 768 -0.01 -10.48 -30.82
CA ASN A 768 -0.70 -9.21 -31.05
C ASN A 768 -1.54 -9.24 -32.35
N ARG A 769 -1.07 -9.96 -33.38
CA ARG A 769 -1.89 -10.23 -34.59
C ARG A 769 -3.15 -11.01 -34.21
N ALA A 770 -3.04 -12.00 -33.32
CA ALA A 770 -4.20 -12.75 -32.83
C ALA A 770 -5.24 -11.84 -32.14
N ARG A 771 -4.79 -10.83 -31.38
CA ARG A 771 -5.68 -9.82 -30.78
C ARG A 771 -6.44 -9.02 -31.83
N VAL A 772 -5.72 -8.55 -32.88
CA VAL A 772 -6.34 -7.81 -33.98
C VAL A 772 -7.35 -8.67 -34.73
N LEU A 773 -7.00 -9.90 -35.05
CA LEU A 773 -7.87 -10.84 -35.78
C LEU A 773 -9.13 -11.20 -34.95
N PHE A 774 -8.98 -11.33 -33.63
CA PHE A 774 -10.12 -11.52 -32.74
C PHE A 774 -11.08 -10.31 -32.80
N GLU A 775 -10.58 -9.07 -32.71
CA GLU A 775 -11.39 -7.86 -32.78
C GLU A 775 -12.04 -7.70 -34.17
N LEU A 776 -11.44 -8.23 -35.24
CA LEU A 776 -12.01 -8.28 -36.60
C LEU A 776 -13.03 -9.42 -36.78
N GLY A 777 -13.25 -10.28 -35.78
CA GLY A 777 -14.11 -11.46 -35.87
C GLY A 777 -13.54 -12.60 -36.72
N ARG A 778 -12.25 -12.56 -37.10
CA ARG A 778 -11.56 -13.58 -37.91
C ARG A 778 -11.00 -14.68 -37.00
N LEU A 779 -11.91 -15.38 -36.26
CA LEU A 779 -11.59 -16.27 -35.15
C LEU A 779 -10.70 -17.45 -35.56
N GLY A 780 -10.88 -18.00 -36.75
CA GLY A 780 -10.03 -19.12 -37.22
C GLY A 780 -8.56 -18.70 -37.43
N GLU A 781 -8.35 -17.54 -38.01
CA GLU A 781 -7.01 -16.98 -38.22
C GLU A 781 -6.39 -16.52 -36.89
N ALA A 782 -7.21 -15.99 -35.96
CA ALA A 782 -6.77 -15.66 -34.60
C ALA A 782 -6.26 -16.91 -33.88
N ALA A 783 -6.99 -18.04 -33.96
CA ALA A 783 -6.57 -19.32 -33.36
C ALA A 783 -5.25 -19.83 -33.97
N ALA A 784 -5.10 -19.75 -35.31
CA ALA A 784 -3.85 -20.09 -35.96
C ALA A 784 -2.67 -19.22 -35.50
N ALA A 785 -2.89 -17.91 -35.32
CA ALA A 785 -1.88 -16.99 -34.82
C ALA A 785 -1.49 -17.29 -33.36
N VAL A 786 -2.44 -17.65 -32.50
CA VAL A 786 -2.14 -18.09 -31.12
C VAL A 786 -1.28 -19.36 -31.13
N THR A 787 -1.63 -20.33 -31.97
CA THR A 787 -0.84 -21.57 -32.14
C THR A 787 0.58 -21.25 -32.59
N ALA A 788 0.73 -20.41 -33.63
CA ALA A 788 2.04 -19.99 -34.13
C ALA A 788 2.87 -19.28 -33.03
N SER A 789 2.25 -18.47 -32.19
CA SER A 789 2.95 -17.79 -31.08
C SER A 789 3.55 -18.78 -30.06
N GLY A 790 2.99 -19.98 -29.97
CA GLY A 790 3.46 -21.05 -29.09
C GLY A 790 4.60 -21.89 -29.63
N THR A 791 4.83 -21.85 -30.95
CA THR A 791 5.91 -22.60 -31.65
C THR A 791 7.15 -21.75 -31.90
N CYS A 792 7.13 -20.47 -31.49
CA CYS A 792 8.27 -19.57 -31.55
C CYS A 792 9.36 -19.96 -30.55
N ASP A 793 10.56 -19.45 -30.74
CA ASP A 793 11.68 -19.55 -29.81
C ASP A 793 12.24 -18.13 -29.52
N PRO A 794 11.98 -17.57 -28.33
CA PRO A 794 11.15 -18.13 -27.26
C PRO A 794 9.65 -18.12 -27.58
N PRO A 795 8.85 -19.02 -26.99
CA PRO A 795 7.41 -19.03 -27.19
C PRO A 795 6.73 -17.88 -26.43
N ALA A 796 5.55 -17.48 -26.91
CA ALA A 796 4.72 -16.56 -26.13
C ALA A 796 4.41 -17.13 -24.73
N PRO A 797 4.30 -16.30 -23.71
CA PRO A 797 3.92 -16.74 -22.36
C PRO A 797 2.66 -17.61 -22.40
N TRP A 798 2.68 -18.75 -21.71
CA TRP A 798 1.59 -19.72 -21.76
C TRP A 798 0.27 -19.14 -21.26
N TRP A 799 0.30 -18.24 -20.28
CA TRP A 799 -0.90 -17.58 -19.73
C TRP A 799 -1.54 -16.61 -20.75
N LEU A 800 -0.74 -15.91 -21.54
CA LEU A 800 -1.25 -15.06 -22.61
C LEU A 800 -1.91 -15.90 -23.72
N ARG A 801 -1.29 -17.02 -24.09
CA ARG A 801 -1.86 -17.98 -25.06
C ARG A 801 -3.17 -18.59 -24.53
N ALA A 802 -3.20 -18.98 -23.26
CA ALA A 802 -4.40 -19.50 -22.62
C ALA A 802 -5.53 -18.46 -22.61
N TRP A 803 -5.21 -17.21 -22.27
CA TRP A 803 -6.17 -16.11 -22.37
C TRP A 803 -6.78 -15.96 -23.76
N LEU A 804 -5.94 -15.84 -24.79
CA LEU A 804 -6.38 -15.68 -26.18
C LEU A 804 -7.14 -16.91 -26.69
N SER A 805 -6.67 -18.11 -26.39
CA SER A 805 -7.37 -19.35 -26.75
C SER A 805 -8.75 -19.43 -26.06
N GLY A 806 -8.80 -19.11 -24.76
CA GLY A 806 -10.07 -19.09 -24.03
C GLY A 806 -11.09 -18.11 -24.61
N LEU A 807 -10.65 -16.89 -24.98
CA LEU A 807 -11.53 -15.92 -25.63
C LEU A 807 -12.04 -16.41 -26.97
N ILE A 808 -11.15 -16.91 -27.84
CA ILE A 808 -11.51 -17.37 -29.18
C ILE A 808 -12.44 -18.59 -29.09
N SER A 809 -12.15 -19.54 -28.21
CA SER A 809 -12.99 -20.71 -28.01
C SER A 809 -14.36 -20.34 -27.46
N ALA A 810 -14.43 -19.43 -26.49
CA ALA A 810 -15.71 -18.98 -25.92
C ALA A 810 -16.60 -18.22 -26.90
N GLU A 811 -15.99 -17.46 -27.84
CA GLU A 811 -16.72 -16.71 -28.87
C GLU A 811 -17.15 -17.63 -30.02
N ASN A 812 -16.36 -18.63 -30.36
CA ASN A 812 -16.66 -19.60 -31.44
C ASN A 812 -17.46 -20.82 -30.94
N ALA A 813 -17.80 -20.88 -29.66
CA ALA A 813 -18.42 -22.04 -29.04
C ALA A 813 -19.82 -22.30 -29.58
N THR A 814 -20.09 -23.51 -30.04
CA THR A 814 -21.40 -24.00 -30.49
C THR A 814 -21.89 -25.18 -29.64
N THR A 815 -21.01 -25.80 -28.88
CA THR A 815 -21.31 -26.96 -28.05
C THR A 815 -20.89 -26.74 -26.58
N ALA A 816 -21.42 -27.59 -25.70
CA ALA A 816 -21.02 -27.64 -24.31
C ALA A 816 -19.52 -27.90 -24.14
N ALA A 817 -18.95 -28.77 -24.94
CA ALA A 817 -17.52 -29.12 -24.90
C ALA A 817 -16.62 -27.93 -25.28
N ASP A 818 -17.05 -27.09 -26.21
CA ASP A 818 -16.30 -25.88 -26.60
C ASP A 818 -16.21 -24.89 -25.43
N LEU A 819 -17.34 -24.69 -24.69
CA LEU A 819 -17.39 -23.83 -23.52
C LEU A 819 -16.60 -24.43 -22.35
N ASP A 820 -16.63 -25.76 -22.15
CA ASP A 820 -15.85 -26.43 -21.13
C ASP A 820 -14.35 -26.24 -21.43
N ALA A 821 -13.91 -26.38 -22.69
CA ALA A 821 -12.54 -26.14 -23.11
C ALA A 821 -12.11 -24.67 -22.90
N ALA A 822 -12.98 -23.70 -23.20
CA ALA A 822 -12.71 -22.29 -22.95
C ALA A 822 -12.57 -21.99 -21.44
N ALA A 823 -13.48 -22.53 -20.63
CA ALA A 823 -13.45 -22.37 -19.18
C ALA A 823 -12.16 -22.96 -18.57
N GLU A 824 -11.69 -24.11 -19.08
CA GLU A 824 -10.42 -24.72 -18.66
C GLU A 824 -9.22 -23.78 -18.90
N GLN A 825 -9.17 -23.08 -20.05
CA GLN A 825 -8.09 -22.13 -20.31
C GLN A 825 -8.07 -21.00 -19.30
N PHE A 826 -9.24 -20.42 -18.95
CA PHE A 826 -9.33 -19.37 -17.93
C PHE A 826 -8.99 -19.91 -16.53
N ALA A 827 -9.52 -21.07 -16.15
CA ALA A 827 -9.25 -21.70 -14.88
C ALA A 827 -7.75 -22.01 -14.71
N ARG A 828 -7.09 -22.46 -15.77
CA ARG A 828 -5.65 -22.74 -15.79
C ARG A 828 -4.80 -21.50 -15.45
N ILE A 829 -5.20 -20.31 -15.91
CA ILE A 829 -4.50 -19.04 -15.59
C ILE A 829 -4.61 -18.74 -14.10
N LEU A 830 -5.78 -18.98 -13.52
CA LEU A 830 -6.12 -18.64 -12.14
C LEU A 830 -5.60 -19.65 -11.11
N ASP A 831 -5.23 -20.86 -11.56
CA ASP A 831 -4.80 -21.96 -10.67
C ASP A 831 -3.43 -21.66 -10.04
N PRO A 832 -3.34 -21.59 -8.69
CA PRO A 832 -2.08 -21.41 -7.98
C PRO A 832 -1.00 -22.45 -8.31
N ALA A 833 -1.37 -23.67 -8.73
CA ALA A 833 -0.43 -24.72 -9.09
C ALA A 833 0.36 -24.39 -10.36
N ASN A 834 -0.22 -23.56 -11.24
CA ASN A 834 0.38 -23.18 -12.53
C ASN A 834 1.20 -21.88 -12.47
N ARG A 835 1.36 -21.27 -11.28
CA ARG A 835 2.13 -20.01 -11.15
C ARG A 835 3.55 -20.18 -11.68
N PRO A 836 4.00 -19.30 -12.61
CA PRO A 836 5.37 -19.32 -13.11
C PRO A 836 6.39 -19.15 -11.98
N ARG A 837 7.51 -19.86 -12.08
CA ARG A 837 8.59 -19.84 -11.09
C ARG A 837 9.94 -19.62 -11.78
N ASP A 838 10.84 -18.96 -11.08
CA ASP A 838 12.23 -18.84 -11.52
C ASP A 838 13.04 -20.14 -11.26
N ALA A 839 14.30 -20.14 -11.65
CA ALA A 839 15.21 -21.29 -11.46
C ALA A 839 15.42 -21.67 -9.99
N ALA A 840 15.18 -20.73 -9.05
CA ALA A 840 15.23 -20.98 -7.60
C ALA A 840 13.89 -21.47 -7.03
N GLY A 841 12.87 -21.68 -7.88
CA GLY A 841 11.52 -22.12 -7.47
C GLY A 841 10.64 -21.02 -6.89
N VAL A 842 11.08 -19.77 -6.93
CA VAL A 842 10.31 -18.63 -6.42
C VAL A 842 9.27 -18.21 -7.44
N VAL A 843 8.02 -17.99 -6.99
CA VAL A 843 6.93 -17.49 -7.85
C VAL A 843 7.31 -16.14 -8.46
N THR A 844 7.24 -16.05 -9.78
CA THR A 844 7.51 -14.80 -10.51
C THR A 844 6.23 -14.08 -10.89
N HIS A 845 5.15 -14.81 -11.15
CA HIS A 845 3.86 -14.26 -11.54
C HIS A 845 2.72 -14.99 -10.83
N ASP A 846 1.71 -14.24 -10.41
CA ASP A 846 0.47 -14.73 -9.81
C ASP A 846 -0.72 -14.01 -10.43
N PHE A 847 -1.55 -14.74 -11.15
CA PHE A 847 -2.71 -14.21 -11.86
C PHE A 847 -4.03 -14.44 -11.12
N GLY A 848 -3.99 -14.98 -9.90
CA GLY A 848 -5.20 -15.31 -9.11
C GLY A 848 -6.10 -14.11 -8.80
N ARG A 849 -5.59 -12.88 -9.01
CA ARG A 849 -6.33 -11.62 -8.80
C ARG A 849 -6.67 -10.89 -10.11
N ASP A 850 -6.50 -11.52 -11.27
CA ASP A 850 -6.99 -10.97 -12.54
C ASP A 850 -8.51 -11.13 -12.63
N TYR A 851 -9.24 -10.15 -12.08
CA TYR A 851 -10.70 -10.22 -12.00
C TYR A 851 -11.40 -10.19 -13.36
N VAL A 852 -10.73 -9.75 -14.43
CA VAL A 852 -11.26 -9.85 -15.79
C VAL A 852 -11.23 -11.30 -16.26
N VAL A 853 -10.19 -12.08 -15.95
CA VAL A 853 -10.16 -13.53 -16.23
C VAL A 853 -11.21 -14.27 -15.40
N LEU A 854 -11.36 -13.90 -14.12
CA LEU A 854 -12.42 -14.43 -13.25
C LEU A 854 -13.82 -14.16 -13.83
N GLY A 855 -14.10 -12.91 -14.23
CA GLY A 855 -15.35 -12.53 -14.87
C GLY A 855 -15.61 -13.27 -16.19
N ARG A 856 -14.56 -13.49 -17.02
CA ARG A 856 -14.69 -14.29 -18.26
C ARG A 856 -14.94 -15.77 -17.98
N LEU A 857 -14.31 -16.32 -16.95
CA LEU A 857 -14.61 -17.69 -16.48
C LEU A 857 -16.09 -17.80 -16.04
N GLY A 858 -16.57 -16.86 -15.23
CA GLY A 858 -17.96 -16.79 -14.80
C GLY A 858 -18.94 -16.72 -15.97
N LEU A 859 -18.69 -15.82 -16.93
CA LEU A 859 -19.53 -15.70 -18.14
C LEU A 859 -19.52 -16.97 -18.99
N THR A 860 -18.38 -17.62 -19.16
CA THR A 860 -18.26 -18.84 -19.94
C THR A 860 -19.02 -19.99 -19.27
N LEU A 861 -18.90 -20.13 -17.95
CA LEU A 861 -19.66 -21.11 -17.18
C LEU A 861 -21.17 -20.80 -17.18
N PHE A 862 -21.57 -19.52 -17.10
CA PHE A 862 -22.98 -19.14 -17.24
C PHE A 862 -23.52 -19.55 -18.64
N LYS A 863 -22.85 -19.17 -19.73
CA LYS A 863 -23.20 -19.63 -21.10
C LYS A 863 -23.28 -21.15 -21.19
N ARG A 864 -22.35 -21.85 -20.55
CA ARG A 864 -22.31 -23.32 -20.49
C ARG A 864 -23.53 -23.91 -19.78
N SER A 865 -24.01 -23.26 -18.72
CA SER A 865 -25.21 -23.70 -17.98
C SER A 865 -26.47 -23.61 -18.81
N LEU A 866 -26.55 -22.67 -19.75
CA LEU A 866 -27.72 -22.49 -20.62
C LEU A 866 -27.90 -23.66 -21.65
N LEU A 867 -26.89 -24.50 -21.82
CA LEU A 867 -26.93 -25.68 -22.67
C LEU A 867 -27.36 -26.95 -21.92
N GLU A 868 -27.58 -26.85 -20.61
CA GLU A 868 -28.10 -27.93 -19.80
C GLU A 868 -29.62 -27.81 -19.62
N ALA A 869 -30.27 -28.93 -19.29
CA ALA A 869 -31.71 -28.91 -19.00
C ALA A 869 -32.01 -28.04 -17.77
N ASP A 870 -33.03 -27.21 -17.85
CA ASP A 870 -33.39 -26.26 -16.78
C ASP A 870 -33.70 -27.03 -15.47
N GLY A 871 -33.14 -26.51 -14.36
CA GLY A 871 -33.27 -27.08 -13.03
C GLY A 871 -32.50 -28.40 -12.82
N SER A 872 -31.75 -28.88 -13.82
CA SER A 872 -31.00 -30.11 -13.68
C SER A 872 -29.86 -29.98 -12.65
N PRO A 873 -29.45 -31.06 -11.98
CA PRO A 873 -28.30 -31.05 -11.07
C PRO A 873 -27.02 -30.57 -11.73
N ARG A 874 -26.85 -30.84 -13.04
CA ARG A 874 -25.69 -30.43 -13.82
C ARG A 874 -25.71 -28.94 -14.09
N GLN A 875 -26.85 -28.36 -14.48
CA GLN A 875 -27.00 -26.92 -14.61
C GLN A 875 -26.66 -26.18 -13.32
N ARG A 876 -27.24 -26.66 -12.19
CA ARG A 876 -26.96 -26.05 -10.87
C ARG A 876 -25.49 -26.13 -10.48
N ALA A 877 -24.82 -27.24 -10.77
CA ALA A 877 -23.37 -27.38 -10.50
C ALA A 877 -22.54 -26.40 -11.31
N VAL A 878 -22.87 -26.24 -12.61
CA VAL A 878 -22.16 -25.27 -13.48
C VAL A 878 -22.43 -23.83 -13.06
N LEU A 879 -23.68 -23.49 -12.72
CA LEU A 879 -24.06 -22.18 -12.18
C LEU A 879 -23.33 -21.87 -10.87
N ALA A 880 -23.18 -22.84 -9.98
CA ALA A 880 -22.42 -22.65 -8.74
C ALA A 880 -20.95 -22.28 -9.03
N GLY A 881 -20.33 -22.90 -10.03
CA GLY A 881 -18.99 -22.51 -10.49
C GLY A 881 -18.93 -21.10 -11.06
N ALA A 882 -19.96 -20.67 -11.81
CA ALA A 882 -20.07 -19.30 -12.32
C ALA A 882 -20.19 -18.28 -11.17
N VAL A 883 -21.06 -18.56 -10.19
CA VAL A 883 -21.25 -17.74 -8.98
C VAL A 883 -19.93 -17.59 -8.23
N GLU A 884 -19.20 -18.69 -8.00
CA GLU A 884 -17.92 -18.67 -7.32
C GLU A 884 -16.89 -17.79 -8.05
N ALA A 885 -16.82 -17.88 -9.39
CA ALA A 885 -15.90 -17.09 -10.19
C ALA A 885 -16.22 -15.58 -10.09
N TYR A 886 -17.49 -15.20 -10.19
CA TYR A 886 -17.90 -13.81 -10.04
C TYR A 886 -17.69 -13.28 -8.62
N GLN A 887 -17.99 -14.08 -7.59
CA GLN A 887 -17.71 -13.69 -6.19
C GLN A 887 -16.23 -13.47 -5.94
N LYS A 888 -15.36 -14.32 -6.51
CA LYS A 888 -13.89 -14.10 -6.46
C LYS A 888 -13.48 -12.82 -7.19
N ALA A 889 -14.09 -12.50 -8.33
CA ALA A 889 -13.84 -11.24 -9.03
C ALA A 889 -14.22 -10.03 -8.16
N LEU A 890 -15.39 -10.06 -7.53
CA LEU A 890 -15.88 -9.01 -6.64
C LEU A 890 -15.10 -8.91 -5.33
N ALA A 891 -14.44 -9.98 -4.90
CA ALA A 891 -13.50 -9.90 -3.77
C ALA A 891 -12.24 -9.08 -4.11
N VAL A 892 -11.88 -8.99 -5.39
CA VAL A 892 -10.74 -8.16 -5.86
C VAL A 892 -11.20 -6.76 -6.25
N ASP A 893 -12.27 -6.63 -7.01
CA ASP A 893 -12.91 -5.36 -7.35
C ASP A 893 -14.40 -5.39 -7.03
N PRO A 894 -14.82 -4.91 -5.84
CA PRO A 894 -16.23 -4.90 -5.42
C PRO A 894 -17.16 -4.06 -6.30
N GLU A 895 -16.61 -3.29 -7.21
CA GLU A 895 -17.33 -2.40 -8.12
C GLU A 895 -17.36 -2.93 -9.56
N ASP A 896 -16.93 -4.19 -9.80
CA ASP A 896 -16.91 -4.77 -11.15
C ASP A 896 -18.32 -5.01 -11.66
N LEU A 897 -18.80 -4.10 -12.51
CA LEU A 897 -20.14 -4.14 -13.10
C LEU A 897 -20.46 -5.47 -13.82
N PRO A 898 -19.57 -6.02 -14.68
CA PRO A 898 -19.84 -7.30 -15.34
C PRO A 898 -20.07 -8.45 -14.38
N SER A 899 -19.35 -8.49 -13.24
CA SER A 899 -19.49 -9.54 -12.25
C SER A 899 -20.78 -9.43 -11.45
N HIS A 900 -21.22 -8.22 -11.06
CA HIS A 900 -22.53 -8.02 -10.44
C HIS A 900 -23.68 -8.43 -11.36
N TYR A 901 -23.59 -8.03 -12.63
CA TYR A 901 -24.58 -8.39 -13.62
C TYR A 901 -24.61 -9.91 -13.87
N GLY A 902 -23.43 -10.53 -14.03
CA GLY A 902 -23.33 -11.99 -14.18
C GLY A 902 -23.89 -12.76 -13.00
N LEU A 903 -23.66 -12.29 -11.76
CA LEU A 903 -24.26 -12.87 -10.54
C LEU A 903 -25.78 -12.76 -10.56
N SER A 904 -26.34 -11.60 -10.96
CA SER A 904 -27.78 -11.42 -11.05
C SER A 904 -28.42 -12.43 -12.01
N GLN A 905 -27.78 -12.68 -13.15
CA GLN A 905 -28.23 -13.69 -14.11
C GLN A 905 -28.16 -15.12 -13.56
N CYS A 906 -27.05 -15.46 -12.85
CA CYS A 906 -26.88 -16.77 -12.23
C CYS A 906 -27.94 -17.02 -11.15
N PHE A 907 -28.21 -16.05 -10.30
CA PHE A 907 -29.22 -16.18 -9.23
C PHE A 907 -30.62 -16.22 -9.79
N ALA A 908 -30.93 -15.46 -10.86
CA ALA A 908 -32.22 -15.56 -11.54
C ALA A 908 -32.50 -16.99 -12.07
N LYS A 909 -31.46 -17.62 -12.67
CA LYS A 909 -31.57 -19.00 -13.15
C LYS A 909 -31.68 -20.05 -12.02
N LEU A 910 -31.02 -19.82 -10.88
CA LEU A 910 -31.09 -20.70 -9.70
C LEU A 910 -32.43 -20.59 -8.96
N GLY A 911 -33.07 -19.41 -9.03
CA GLY A 911 -34.40 -19.15 -8.42
C GLY A 911 -35.62 -19.52 -9.28
N GLY A 912 -35.40 -19.91 -10.54
CA GLY A 912 -36.45 -20.10 -11.55
C GLY A 912 -37.42 -21.30 -11.38
N ASP A 913 -37.41 -22.00 -10.25
CA ASP A 913 -38.37 -23.06 -9.92
C ASP A 913 -39.57 -22.55 -9.07
N ALA A 914 -39.85 -21.25 -9.04
CA ALA A 914 -41.01 -20.71 -8.38
C ALA A 914 -42.24 -20.92 -9.28
N THR A 915 -42.83 -22.11 -9.22
CA THR A 915 -44.21 -22.31 -9.61
C THR A 915 -45.09 -21.53 -8.66
N ASP A 916 -45.84 -20.58 -9.21
CA ASP A 916 -47.02 -19.90 -8.67
C ASP A 916 -47.15 -19.72 -7.14
N GLU A 917 -47.27 -18.44 -6.72
CA GLU A 917 -47.88 -17.97 -5.47
C GLU A 917 -47.08 -18.14 -4.16
N GLY A 918 -45.75 -18.17 -4.17
CA GLY A 918 -44.95 -18.16 -2.96
C GLY A 918 -44.14 -16.86 -2.78
N PRO A 919 -43.66 -16.50 -1.57
CA PRO A 919 -42.77 -15.37 -1.37
C PRO A 919 -41.48 -15.54 -2.22
N VAL A 920 -41.02 -14.46 -2.79
CA VAL A 920 -39.80 -14.40 -3.62
C VAL A 920 -38.68 -15.23 -2.98
N GLY A 921 -38.22 -16.28 -3.66
CA GLY A 921 -37.18 -17.18 -3.12
C GLY A 921 -35.86 -16.44 -2.88
N PRO A 922 -35.00 -16.96 -1.98
CA PRO A 922 -33.73 -16.31 -1.63
C PRO A 922 -32.86 -15.99 -2.85
N ALA A 923 -32.78 -16.86 -3.84
CA ALA A 923 -32.02 -16.68 -5.05
C ALA A 923 -32.52 -15.51 -5.92
N THR A 924 -33.85 -15.29 -5.99
CA THR A 924 -34.46 -14.16 -6.70
C THR A 924 -34.17 -12.84 -5.97
N ALA A 925 -34.24 -12.85 -4.62
CA ALA A 925 -33.87 -11.69 -3.81
C ALA A 925 -32.37 -11.31 -3.99
N ASP A 926 -31.50 -12.32 -4.09
CA ASP A 926 -30.08 -12.12 -4.37
C ASP A 926 -29.83 -11.59 -5.79
N ALA A 927 -30.56 -12.10 -6.78
CA ALA A 927 -30.52 -11.60 -8.16
C ALA A 927 -30.91 -10.12 -8.23
N VAL A 928 -31.99 -9.72 -7.57
CA VAL A 928 -32.42 -8.30 -7.50
C VAL A 928 -31.37 -7.45 -6.79
N ARG A 929 -30.81 -7.94 -5.69
CA ARG A 929 -29.75 -7.22 -4.95
C ARG A 929 -28.52 -6.98 -5.80
N GLU A 930 -28.03 -8.00 -6.53
CA GLU A 930 -26.89 -7.87 -7.42
C GLU A 930 -27.20 -7.00 -8.65
N LEU A 931 -28.42 -7.06 -9.17
CA LEU A 931 -28.84 -6.15 -10.23
C LEU A 931 -28.88 -4.68 -9.77
N VAL A 932 -29.35 -4.41 -8.54
CA VAL A 932 -29.34 -3.05 -7.96
C VAL A 932 -27.91 -2.54 -7.80
N LYS A 933 -26.98 -3.40 -7.34
CA LYS A 933 -25.54 -3.04 -7.25
C LYS A 933 -24.97 -2.75 -8.64
N ALA A 934 -25.28 -3.57 -9.64
CA ALA A 934 -24.84 -3.35 -11.02
C ALA A 934 -25.38 -2.03 -11.59
N LEU A 935 -26.62 -1.65 -11.27
CA LEU A 935 -27.21 -0.37 -11.68
C LEU A 935 -26.54 0.83 -10.99
N GLY A 936 -26.10 0.67 -9.75
CA GLY A 936 -25.36 1.70 -9.00
C GLY A 936 -23.91 1.87 -9.43
N ALA A 937 -23.31 0.87 -10.07
CA ALA A 937 -21.92 0.89 -10.46
C ALA A 937 -21.60 1.92 -11.57
N PRO A 938 -20.32 2.38 -11.66
CA PRO A 938 -19.89 3.29 -12.74
C PRO A 938 -20.20 2.71 -14.12
N GLY A 939 -20.89 3.49 -14.95
CA GLY A 939 -21.32 3.06 -16.28
C GLY A 939 -22.59 2.20 -16.30
N GLY A 940 -23.09 1.75 -15.14
CA GLY A 940 -24.27 0.87 -15.03
C GLY A 940 -25.52 1.42 -15.71
N ARG A 941 -25.79 2.70 -15.59
CA ARG A 941 -26.96 3.34 -16.19
C ARG A 941 -26.86 3.53 -17.72
N ALA A 942 -25.67 3.70 -18.26
CA ALA A 942 -25.48 3.90 -19.70
C ALA A 942 -25.53 2.57 -20.50
N ALA A 943 -25.09 1.47 -19.88
CA ALA A 943 -25.12 0.13 -20.49
C ALA A 943 -26.50 -0.54 -20.41
N THR A 944 -27.43 -0.06 -19.58
CA THR A 944 -28.47 -0.87 -18.97
C THR A 944 -29.87 -0.71 -19.48
N ALA A 945 -30.21 0.27 -20.36
CA ALA A 945 -31.59 0.33 -20.88
C ALA A 945 -31.98 -0.97 -21.59
N ASN A 946 -31.10 -1.56 -22.39
CA ASN A 946 -31.34 -2.85 -23.06
C ASN A 946 -31.13 -4.07 -22.13
N GLN A 947 -30.22 -3.97 -21.18
CA GLN A 947 -29.91 -5.04 -20.24
C GLN A 947 -30.91 -5.13 -19.09
N LEU A 948 -31.45 -3.99 -18.63
CA LEU A 948 -32.53 -3.95 -17.66
C LEU A 948 -33.81 -4.57 -18.24
N ALA A 949 -34.13 -4.25 -19.51
CA ALA A 949 -35.25 -4.86 -20.20
C ALA A 949 -35.12 -6.40 -20.27
N ALA A 950 -33.90 -6.89 -20.61
CA ALA A 950 -33.61 -8.32 -20.63
C ALA A 950 -33.69 -8.94 -19.22
N ALA A 951 -33.09 -8.31 -18.20
CA ALA A 951 -33.09 -8.81 -16.82
C ALA A 951 -34.49 -8.76 -16.20
N VAL A 952 -35.31 -7.74 -16.49
CA VAL A 952 -36.73 -7.69 -16.06
C VAL A 952 -37.53 -8.76 -16.76
N THR A 953 -37.26 -9.04 -18.04
CA THR A 953 -37.89 -10.14 -18.78
C THR A 953 -37.49 -11.53 -18.21
N ASP A 954 -36.23 -11.67 -17.76
CA ASP A 954 -35.70 -12.90 -17.15
C ASP A 954 -36.15 -13.10 -15.68
N LEU A 955 -36.57 -12.04 -14.99
CA LEU A 955 -37.10 -12.11 -13.63
C LEU A 955 -38.65 -12.28 -13.58
N GLY A 956 -39.33 -12.31 -14.74
CA GLY A 956 -40.77 -12.52 -14.86
C GLY A 956 -41.55 -11.33 -15.12
#